data_18d1ef9f63b658c9eae76fe91faf4ea5
#
_entry.id   18d1ef9f63b658c9eae76fe91faf4ea5
#
_cell.length_a   1.000
_cell.length_b   1.000
_cell.length_c   1.000
_cell.angle_alpha   90.00
_cell.angle_beta   90.00
_cell.angle_gamma   90.00
#
_symmetry.space_group_name_H-M   'P 1'
#
loop_
_entity.id
_entity.type
_entity.pdbx_description
1 polymer ?
#
loop_
_entity_poly.entity_id
_entity_poly.type
_entity_poly.pdbx_seq_one_letter_code
_entity_poly.pdbx_strand_id
1 'polypeptide(L)'
;MKRSDLIKRLSRTDKWYLGGANRLLWAPPFPVFLDSPGFWDEAHYYNVELKPLFTWTLLNDEGAEVTLTQIRRKWDPAGIRQEYIAKLKGVSIKITEVKAVLPNDVALSEVILKPSGRRSVKVHVVAWTTQEHEPSKNTSWLEDVDYRSGLISFRRHLRPSVSPQLEVACAFGLSRPCNSHSINLSERTALQPHWKLTPWTDLFKDGCLPGDKKLTGAHSDGLVYMAVHRELLLRPATETRLSVGFAASPASQESQNNLSVALHQKDPSALSRTSWNDHFLAVPFFECSDEFLTTYYWYRWYGLKLNTEYGTEGNYKRPFVCEGIGYFRAPISYSAPGHMLENRWMHDPALAQGSLLTFIDNQREDGGFRGYIDVNHYRQEMFYHANWGRALLQLETLHPSLEYLGAVYDGLARYAAYFDRERDEEVSGLYDIDNHYETGQEYMHRYLEVDAHADQDHWGSVFRLKGVDVTVYMYELKCALAVAADRLGKSDAAELWRLEAEKIKTAILQKMWDPSDEMFYDVDPKTGLRTNVKAATCFYPYFTDIVNETHRNGVKRHLLNPREYWTRFPVPSSSCDDKYFSDAPEWKGKRMNCPWNGRVWPMTNSHIAEALASAAVMYRDESLRKRAAEFILKFVRMMFFEADPSRPNCFEHYNPFTGQPSAYRGVDDYQHSWVNDLLIKYVCGIRPEEFSVLIDPFPFNLSHVMIDDVYIRGRRLKVTVSGKRFTIWLDGKHHTESTLGDPIQVQI
;
A
#
# COMPACT_ATOMS: atom_id res chain seq x y z
N MET A 1 -26.01 4.69 -2.88
CA MET A 1 -25.09 5.10 -1.78
C MET A 1 -24.73 6.58 -1.93
N LYS A 2 -24.43 7.30 -0.83
CA LYS A 2 -23.93 8.70 -0.91
C LYS A 2 -22.40 8.71 -0.67
N ARG A 3 -21.68 9.55 -1.41
CA ARG A 3 -20.21 9.70 -1.20
C ARG A 3 -19.85 10.11 0.24
N SER A 4 -20.71 10.90 0.90
CA SER A 4 -20.54 11.31 2.31
C SER A 4 -20.56 10.15 3.32
N ASP A 5 -21.00 8.96 2.90
CA ASP A 5 -21.15 7.81 3.79
C ASP A 5 -20.00 6.79 3.66
N LEU A 6 -19.03 7.03 2.74
CA LEU A 6 -17.94 6.10 2.43
C LEU A 6 -17.01 5.83 3.62
N ILE A 7 -16.63 6.86 4.37
CA ILE A 7 -15.83 6.70 5.59
C ILE A 7 -16.56 5.79 6.58
N LYS A 8 -17.88 6.00 6.77
CA LYS A 8 -18.69 5.17 7.68
C LYS A 8 -18.85 3.74 7.18
N ARG A 9 -18.91 3.54 5.85
CA ARG A 9 -19.02 2.20 5.25
C ARG A 9 -17.82 1.33 5.60
N LEU A 10 -16.64 1.90 5.68
CA LEU A 10 -15.40 1.20 6.03
C LEU A 10 -15.19 1.05 7.54
N SER A 11 -16.13 1.52 8.37
CA SER A 11 -15.99 1.46 9.84
C SER A 11 -15.97 0.04 10.38
N ARG A 12 -14.98 -0.27 11.24
CA ARG A 12 -14.73 -1.60 11.82
C ARG A 12 -14.31 -1.51 13.30
N THR A 13 -14.27 -2.64 13.98
CA THR A 13 -13.76 -2.76 15.35
C THR A 13 -12.43 -3.50 15.42
N ASP A 14 -12.03 -4.19 14.34
CA ASP A 14 -10.84 -5.04 14.22
C ASP A 14 -9.72 -4.43 13.35
N LYS A 15 -9.79 -3.12 13.09
CA LYS A 15 -8.78 -2.35 12.34
C LYS A 15 -8.26 -1.18 13.19
N TRP A 16 -7.06 -0.69 12.88
CA TRP A 16 -6.43 0.38 13.67
C TRP A 16 -5.49 1.30 12.89
N TYR A 17 -5.13 1.04 11.66
CA TYR A 17 -4.18 1.86 10.89
C TYR A 17 -4.69 3.28 10.70
N LEU A 18 -3.85 4.27 11.02
CA LEU A 18 -4.14 5.70 10.91
C LEU A 18 -3.03 6.42 10.15
N GLY A 19 -3.41 7.25 9.19
CA GLY A 19 -2.55 8.02 8.31
C GLY A 19 -3.25 8.22 6.97
N GLY A 20 -2.48 8.45 5.95
CA GLY A 20 -2.95 8.52 4.56
C GLY A 20 -2.44 9.75 3.84
N ALA A 21 -1.53 9.52 2.91
CA ALA A 21 -0.87 10.55 2.11
C ALA A 21 -0.02 11.52 2.94
N ASN A 22 0.69 11.01 3.95
CA ASN A 22 1.57 11.77 4.82
C ASN A 22 2.78 10.95 5.28
N ARG A 23 3.81 11.64 5.77
CA ARG A 23 5.08 11.04 6.22
C ARG A 23 4.92 10.20 7.49
N LEU A 24 4.03 10.64 8.40
CA LEU A 24 3.75 9.95 9.65
C LEU A 24 2.61 8.95 9.49
N LEU A 25 2.88 7.68 9.76
CA LEU A 25 1.91 6.58 9.76
C LEU A 25 1.90 5.88 11.12
N TRP A 26 0.71 5.65 11.69
CA TRP A 26 0.53 4.77 12.83
C TRP A 26 -0.20 3.49 12.39
N ALA A 27 0.58 2.46 12.11
CA ALA A 27 0.10 1.18 11.61
C ALA A 27 0.90 0.01 12.21
N PRO A 28 0.92 -0.14 13.54
CA PRO A 28 1.67 -1.22 14.18
C PRO A 28 1.15 -2.59 13.70
N PRO A 29 2.03 -3.49 13.24
CA PRO A 29 1.60 -4.80 12.73
C PRO A 29 1.01 -5.69 13.84
N PHE A 30 1.55 -5.62 15.06
CA PHE A 30 1.12 -6.37 16.23
C PHE A 30 0.97 -5.47 17.45
N PRO A 31 -0.10 -4.65 17.53
CA PRO A 31 -0.24 -3.67 18.60
C PRO A 31 -0.45 -4.32 19.96
N VAL A 32 0.28 -3.86 20.96
CA VAL A 32 0.18 -4.29 22.36
C VAL A 32 -0.67 -3.30 23.16
N PHE A 33 -0.59 -2.02 22.81
CA PHE A 33 -1.22 -0.92 23.55
C PHE A 33 -2.37 -0.27 22.78
N LEU A 34 -2.99 -0.99 21.84
CA LEU A 34 -4.05 -0.47 21.00
C LEU A 34 -5.21 0.15 21.78
N ASP A 35 -5.57 -0.47 22.91
CA ASP A 35 -6.66 -0.04 23.78
C ASP A 35 -6.23 0.98 24.86
N SER A 36 -4.95 1.34 24.90
CA SER A 36 -4.43 2.37 25.80
C SER A 36 -4.64 3.77 25.22
N PRO A 37 -4.68 4.81 26.09
CA PRO A 37 -4.69 6.20 25.65
C PRO A 37 -3.50 6.58 24.77
N GLY A 38 -3.71 7.45 23.79
CA GLY A 38 -2.65 7.96 22.92
C GLY A 38 -2.13 6.96 21.89
N PHE A 39 -0.87 7.11 21.47
CA PHE A 39 -0.20 6.39 20.40
C PHE A 39 1.10 5.77 20.94
N TRP A 40 0.97 4.65 21.66
CA TRP A 40 2.12 4.03 22.32
C TRP A 40 2.78 2.93 21.52
N ASP A 41 2.05 2.27 20.62
CA ASP A 41 2.60 1.30 19.69
C ASP A 41 3.42 1.96 18.57
N GLU A 42 4.07 1.15 17.77
CA GLU A 42 4.95 1.54 16.68
C GLU A 42 4.27 2.47 15.67
N ALA A 43 4.93 3.59 15.36
CA ALA A 43 4.65 4.47 14.25
C ALA A 43 5.85 4.53 13.31
N HIS A 44 5.64 5.05 12.10
CA HIS A 44 6.71 5.26 11.13
C HIS A 44 6.68 6.69 10.61
N TYR A 45 7.87 7.28 10.49
CA TYR A 45 8.10 8.48 9.70
C TYR A 45 8.84 8.04 8.43
N TYR A 46 8.20 8.13 7.29
CA TYR A 46 8.57 7.35 6.12
C TYR A 46 8.65 5.86 6.49
N ASN A 47 9.74 5.17 6.15
CA ASN A 47 10.01 3.78 6.50
C ASN A 47 10.80 3.61 7.81
N VAL A 48 11.04 4.68 8.55
CA VAL A 48 11.83 4.66 9.80
C VAL A 48 10.92 4.64 11.01
N GLU A 49 11.19 3.70 11.90
CA GLU A 49 10.40 3.52 13.12
C GLU A 49 10.52 4.71 14.07
N LEU A 50 9.37 5.23 14.51
CA LEU A 50 9.19 6.20 15.59
C LEU A 50 8.31 5.58 16.66
N LYS A 51 8.87 5.26 17.85
CA LYS A 51 8.10 4.72 18.97
C LYS A 51 8.71 5.07 20.32
N PRO A 52 7.87 5.27 21.36
CA PRO A 52 6.44 5.61 21.24
C PRO A 52 6.27 7.06 20.76
N LEU A 53 5.06 7.43 20.29
CA LEU A 53 4.79 8.85 20.07
C LEU A 53 4.44 9.53 21.40
N PHE A 54 3.31 9.15 22.02
CA PHE A 54 2.89 9.63 23.32
C PHE A 54 1.76 8.78 23.92
N THR A 55 1.54 8.97 25.22
CA THR A 55 0.30 8.58 25.92
C THR A 55 -0.13 9.68 26.88
N TRP A 56 -1.31 9.55 27.47
CA TRP A 56 -1.77 10.42 28.54
C TRP A 56 -2.35 9.61 29.69
N THR A 57 -2.17 10.10 30.90
CA THR A 57 -2.58 9.47 32.15
C THR A 57 -3.45 10.44 32.93
N LEU A 58 -4.52 9.93 33.53
CA LEU A 58 -5.39 10.67 34.44
C LEU A 58 -4.96 10.39 35.86
N LEU A 59 -4.67 11.43 36.64
CA LEU A 59 -4.34 11.32 38.07
C LEU A 59 -5.43 11.98 38.90
N ASN A 60 -5.61 11.50 40.12
CA ASN A 60 -6.46 12.14 41.15
C ASN A 60 -5.73 13.32 41.80
N ASP A 61 -6.39 14.04 42.73
CA ASP A 61 -5.81 15.20 43.46
C ASP A 61 -4.59 14.81 44.31
N GLU A 62 -4.38 13.54 44.62
CA GLU A 62 -3.26 13.02 45.40
C GLU A 62 -2.10 12.57 44.49
N GLY A 63 -2.25 12.73 43.15
CA GLY A 63 -1.25 12.32 42.18
C GLY A 63 -1.25 10.82 41.86
N ALA A 64 -2.23 10.06 42.37
CA ALA A 64 -2.34 8.64 42.04
C ALA A 64 -3.07 8.42 40.70
N GLU A 65 -2.61 7.45 39.96
CA GLU A 65 -3.20 7.09 38.64
C GLU A 65 -4.64 6.58 38.79
N VAL A 66 -5.52 7.09 37.98
CA VAL A 66 -6.92 6.65 37.87
C VAL A 66 -7.04 5.59 36.77
N THR A 67 -7.45 4.40 37.17
CA THR A 67 -7.63 3.30 36.18
C THR A 67 -8.71 3.63 35.18
N LEU A 68 -8.36 3.52 33.89
CA LEU A 68 -9.27 3.65 32.77
C LEU A 68 -9.72 2.26 32.34
N THR A 69 -11.03 2.01 32.35
CA THR A 69 -11.60 0.76 31.84
C THR A 69 -12.15 1.03 30.43
N GLN A 70 -11.53 0.46 29.43
CA GLN A 70 -11.98 0.56 28.05
C GLN A 70 -13.31 -0.19 27.87
N ILE A 71 -14.28 0.45 27.18
CA ILE A 71 -15.62 -0.08 26.96
C ILE A 71 -15.82 -0.43 25.48
N ARG A 72 -15.34 0.46 24.59
CA ARG A 72 -15.64 0.38 23.16
C ARG A 72 -14.53 1.02 22.34
N ARG A 73 -14.23 0.38 21.20
CA ARG A 73 -13.40 0.95 20.14
C ARG A 73 -14.12 0.83 18.80
N LYS A 74 -14.03 1.86 17.99
CA LYS A 74 -14.47 1.86 16.60
C LYS A 74 -13.47 2.62 15.75
N TRP A 75 -13.03 1.99 14.67
CA TRP A 75 -12.16 2.57 13.67
C TRP A 75 -12.95 2.95 12.42
N ASP A 76 -12.51 3.98 11.74
CA ASP A 76 -12.75 4.27 10.34
C ASP A 76 -11.49 4.93 9.75
N PRO A 77 -11.38 5.13 8.41
CA PRO A 77 -10.19 5.73 7.81
C PRO A 77 -9.73 7.06 8.42
N ALA A 78 -10.65 7.85 8.95
CA ALA A 78 -10.36 9.16 9.50
C ALA A 78 -9.93 9.13 10.97
N GLY A 79 -10.16 8.02 11.70
CA GLY A 79 -9.76 7.96 13.10
C GLY A 79 -10.27 6.75 13.87
N ILE A 80 -9.81 6.64 15.10
CA ILE A 80 -10.28 5.65 16.08
C ILE A 80 -11.00 6.38 17.20
N ARG A 81 -12.24 5.99 17.45
CA ARG A 81 -13.01 6.44 18.61
C ARG A 81 -12.96 5.36 19.68
N GLN A 82 -12.41 5.72 20.85
CA GLN A 82 -12.36 4.86 22.03
C GLN A 82 -13.18 5.47 23.17
N GLU A 83 -13.83 4.64 23.97
CA GLU A 83 -14.60 5.05 25.13
C GLU A 83 -14.10 4.32 26.37
N TYR A 84 -13.90 5.08 27.46
CA TYR A 84 -13.45 4.58 28.75
C TYR A 84 -14.39 5.03 29.87
N ILE A 85 -14.37 4.29 31.01
CA ILE A 85 -14.91 4.73 32.28
C ILE A 85 -13.79 4.78 33.31
N ALA A 86 -13.75 5.89 34.02
CA ALA A 86 -12.92 6.07 35.21
C ALA A 86 -13.84 6.29 36.43
N LYS A 87 -13.44 5.79 37.62
CA LYS A 87 -14.15 5.99 38.87
C LYS A 87 -13.26 6.73 39.86
N LEU A 88 -13.73 7.86 40.36
CA LEU A 88 -12.97 8.71 41.28
C LEU A 88 -13.88 9.30 42.37
N LYS A 89 -13.59 9.03 43.65
CA LYS A 89 -14.31 9.59 44.82
C LYS A 89 -15.84 9.51 44.69
N GLY A 90 -16.35 8.36 44.16
CA GLY A 90 -17.79 8.13 43.97
C GLY A 90 -18.40 8.79 42.73
N VAL A 91 -17.58 9.46 41.92
CA VAL A 91 -17.99 10.02 40.60
C VAL A 91 -17.50 9.10 39.48
N SER A 92 -18.39 8.77 38.53
CA SER A 92 -18.00 8.07 37.32
C SER A 92 -17.72 9.12 36.23
N ILE A 93 -16.60 9.00 35.55
CA ILE A 93 -16.21 9.87 34.44
C ILE A 93 -16.25 9.05 33.17
N LYS A 94 -17.17 9.39 32.25
CA LYS A 94 -17.12 8.87 30.88
C LYS A 94 -16.08 9.65 30.10
N ILE A 95 -15.17 8.93 29.45
CA ILE A 95 -14.10 9.50 28.65
C ILE A 95 -14.29 9.02 27.21
N THR A 96 -14.25 9.94 26.29
CA THR A 96 -14.20 9.65 24.86
C THR A 96 -12.89 10.17 24.31
N GLU A 97 -12.13 9.31 23.65
CA GLU A 97 -10.91 9.67 22.92
C GLU A 97 -11.13 9.45 21.43
N VAL A 98 -10.74 10.44 20.62
CA VAL A 98 -10.67 10.31 19.15
C VAL A 98 -9.21 10.44 18.76
N LYS A 99 -8.65 9.34 18.27
CA LYS A 99 -7.28 9.28 17.73
C LYS A 99 -7.31 9.51 16.22
N ALA A 100 -6.47 10.39 15.71
CA ALA A 100 -6.30 10.61 14.27
C ALA A 100 -4.84 10.95 13.94
N VAL A 101 -4.38 10.56 12.76
CA VAL A 101 -3.18 11.12 12.15
C VAL A 101 -3.63 12.11 11.08
N LEU A 102 -3.22 13.37 11.25
CA LEU A 102 -3.67 14.47 10.42
C LEU A 102 -2.79 14.62 9.16
N PRO A 103 -3.29 15.24 8.08
CA PRO A 103 -2.53 15.38 6.83
C PRO A 103 -1.21 16.15 6.95
N ASN A 104 -1.02 16.91 8.03
CA ASN A 104 0.19 17.66 8.32
C ASN A 104 1.12 16.95 9.32
N ASP A 105 1.13 15.61 9.33
CA ASP A 105 2.00 14.76 10.15
C ASP A 105 1.87 14.97 11.66
N VAL A 106 0.64 15.16 12.13
CA VAL A 106 0.30 15.26 13.55
C VAL A 106 -0.51 14.04 13.99
N ALA A 107 0.04 13.23 14.90
CA ALA A 107 -0.73 12.25 15.66
C ALA A 107 -1.48 12.99 16.79
N LEU A 108 -2.79 12.86 16.83
CA LEU A 108 -3.66 13.64 17.72
C LEU A 108 -4.61 12.74 18.49
N SER A 109 -4.69 12.93 19.81
CA SER A 109 -5.74 12.44 20.72
C SER A 109 -6.62 13.59 21.15
N GLU A 110 -7.88 13.61 20.73
CA GLU A 110 -8.90 14.53 21.22
C GLU A 110 -9.67 13.84 22.36
N VAL A 111 -9.56 14.37 23.58
CA VAL A 111 -10.08 13.75 24.81
C VAL A 111 -11.26 14.57 25.33
N ILE A 112 -12.40 13.90 25.57
CA ILE A 112 -13.62 14.48 26.12
C ILE A 112 -13.93 13.78 27.44
N LEU A 113 -13.90 14.54 28.53
CA LEU A 113 -14.18 14.09 29.89
C LEU A 113 -15.56 14.55 30.31
N LYS A 114 -16.45 13.64 30.69
CA LYS A 114 -17.81 13.93 31.12
C LYS A 114 -18.12 13.23 32.47
N PRO A 115 -18.04 13.94 33.61
CA PRO A 115 -18.36 13.36 34.91
C PRO A 115 -19.88 13.17 35.03
N SER A 116 -20.26 12.07 35.71
CA SER A 116 -21.61 11.82 36.16
C SER A 116 -21.74 12.16 37.64
N GLY A 117 -22.93 12.52 38.09
CA GLY A 117 -23.19 12.84 39.48
C GLY A 117 -23.34 14.35 39.75
N ARG A 118 -23.36 14.75 41.06
CA ARG A 118 -23.66 16.12 41.50
C ARG A 118 -22.44 16.89 42.03
N ARG A 119 -21.28 16.22 42.12
CA ARG A 119 -20.05 16.81 42.68
C ARG A 119 -19.03 17.09 41.59
N SER A 120 -18.34 18.22 41.73
CA SER A 120 -17.15 18.51 40.91
C SER A 120 -15.98 17.64 41.43
N VAL A 121 -15.12 17.21 40.51
CA VAL A 121 -13.89 16.46 40.84
C VAL A 121 -12.70 17.18 40.20
N LYS A 122 -11.64 17.30 40.97
CA LYS A 122 -10.36 17.77 40.49
C LYS A 122 -9.57 16.57 39.99
N VAL A 123 -8.98 16.70 38.84
CA VAL A 123 -8.13 15.69 38.21
C VAL A 123 -6.92 16.37 37.54
N HIS A 124 -5.88 15.58 37.32
CA HIS A 124 -4.71 16.01 36.60
C HIS A 124 -4.54 15.15 35.35
N VAL A 125 -4.35 15.75 34.21
CA VAL A 125 -3.97 15.07 32.99
C VAL A 125 -2.48 15.28 32.75
N VAL A 126 -1.73 14.20 32.69
CA VAL A 126 -0.32 14.19 32.33
C VAL A 126 -0.20 13.51 30.98
N ALA A 127 0.17 14.28 29.97
CA ALA A 127 0.54 13.75 28.68
C ALA A 127 2.06 13.59 28.63
N TRP A 128 2.55 12.43 28.16
CA TRP A 128 3.96 12.12 28.25
C TRP A 128 4.44 11.19 27.14
N THR A 129 5.75 11.23 26.89
CA THR A 129 6.46 10.35 25.98
C THR A 129 7.79 9.93 26.58
N THR A 130 8.36 8.84 26.08
CA THR A 130 9.74 8.45 26.33
C THR A 130 10.45 8.24 25.02
N GLN A 131 11.66 8.73 24.92
CA GLN A 131 12.47 8.61 23.70
C GLN A 131 13.82 8.00 24.03
N GLU A 132 14.26 7.08 23.17
CA GLU A 132 15.62 6.53 23.29
C GLU A 132 16.67 7.62 23.02
N HIS A 133 17.73 7.61 23.83
CA HIS A 133 18.86 8.49 23.70
C HIS A 133 20.13 7.69 23.91
N GLU A 134 20.75 7.27 22.82
CA GLU A 134 21.93 6.40 22.83
C GLU A 134 23.07 7.00 21.97
N PRO A 135 23.57 8.21 22.34
CA PRO A 135 24.61 8.88 21.58
C PRO A 135 25.94 8.08 21.51
N SER A 136 26.26 7.30 22.58
CA SER A 136 27.48 6.49 22.58
C SER A 136 27.44 5.36 21.54
N LYS A 137 26.28 4.82 21.26
CA LYS A 137 26.05 3.75 20.28
C LYS A 137 25.82 4.31 18.86
N ASN A 138 25.56 5.61 18.75
CA ASN A 138 25.24 6.27 17.49
C ASN A 138 24.05 5.62 16.73
N THR A 139 23.06 5.14 17.48
CA THR A 139 21.89 4.45 16.94
C THR A 139 20.67 5.36 16.89
N SER A 140 20.29 5.95 18.02
CA SER A 140 19.19 6.90 18.14
C SER A 140 19.49 7.88 19.27
N TRP A 141 19.45 9.19 19.01
CA TRP A 141 19.65 10.19 20.07
C TRP A 141 18.83 11.45 19.81
N LEU A 142 18.72 12.28 20.84
CA LEU A 142 17.97 13.53 20.83
C LEU A 142 18.94 14.72 20.92
N GLU A 143 18.58 15.80 20.23
CA GLU A 143 19.21 17.12 20.34
C GLU A 143 18.13 18.20 20.53
N ASP A 144 18.55 19.36 21.01
CA ASP A 144 17.72 20.57 21.14
C ASP A 144 16.39 20.33 21.88
N VAL A 145 16.41 19.51 22.93
CA VAL A 145 15.23 19.27 23.75
C VAL A 145 14.92 20.52 24.56
N ASP A 146 13.76 21.12 24.30
CA ASP A 146 13.38 22.42 24.90
C ASP A 146 11.87 22.48 25.17
N TYR A 147 11.49 23.22 26.22
CA TYR A 147 10.09 23.53 26.52
C TYR A 147 9.82 25.01 26.35
N ARG A 148 8.95 25.33 25.40
CA ARG A 148 8.50 26.71 25.15
C ARG A 148 7.02 26.75 24.86
N SER A 149 6.34 27.76 25.43
CA SER A 149 4.94 28.05 25.12
C SER A 149 3.97 26.87 25.27
N GLY A 150 4.26 25.96 26.20
CA GLY A 150 3.41 24.78 26.45
C GLY A 150 3.71 23.56 25.58
N LEU A 151 4.71 23.66 24.71
CA LEU A 151 5.17 22.55 23.87
C LEU A 151 6.59 22.12 24.25
N ILE A 152 6.86 20.84 24.16
CA ILE A 152 8.21 20.28 24.17
C ILE A 152 8.59 20.01 22.72
N SER A 153 9.76 20.47 22.29
CA SER A 153 10.32 20.22 20.96
C SER A 153 11.71 19.62 21.06
N PHE A 154 12.06 18.78 20.10
CA PHE A 154 13.36 18.13 20.03
C PHE A 154 13.65 17.69 18.59
N ARG A 155 14.94 17.47 18.28
CA ARG A 155 15.37 16.77 17.07
C ARG A 155 15.76 15.35 17.44
N ARG A 156 15.29 14.39 16.66
CA ARG A 156 15.60 12.99 16.82
C ARG A 156 16.44 12.51 15.64
N HIS A 157 17.61 11.98 15.96
CA HIS A 157 18.50 11.35 15.00
C HIS A 157 18.27 9.85 15.05
N LEU A 158 17.97 9.27 13.90
CA LEU A 158 17.67 7.85 13.73
C LEU A 158 18.69 7.25 12.77
N ARG A 159 19.31 6.15 13.16
CA ARG A 159 20.18 5.34 12.29
C ARG A 159 19.59 3.95 12.18
N PRO A 160 18.69 3.69 11.21
CA PRO A 160 18.31 2.33 10.91
C PRO A 160 19.56 1.52 10.51
N SER A 161 19.56 0.23 10.83
CA SER A 161 20.74 -0.66 10.65
C SER A 161 21.27 -0.74 9.21
N VAL A 162 20.50 -0.30 8.24
CA VAL A 162 20.81 -0.39 6.80
C VAL A 162 20.71 0.94 6.05
N SER A 163 20.42 2.05 6.74
CA SER A 163 20.28 3.39 6.13
C SER A 163 21.18 4.41 6.78
N PRO A 164 21.60 5.49 6.08
CA PRO A 164 22.18 6.65 6.68
C PRO A 164 21.25 7.30 7.69
N GLN A 165 21.82 8.17 8.53
CA GLN A 165 21.08 8.92 9.53
C GLN A 165 19.90 9.69 8.91
N LEU A 166 18.73 9.56 9.53
CA LEU A 166 17.56 10.40 9.30
C LEU A 166 17.35 11.32 10.50
N GLU A 167 17.19 12.61 10.24
CA GLU A 167 16.88 13.62 11.26
C GLU A 167 15.41 13.99 11.15
N VAL A 168 14.70 13.90 12.28
CA VAL A 168 13.26 14.21 12.38
C VAL A 168 13.05 15.22 13.50
N ALA A 169 12.48 16.36 13.17
CA ALA A 169 12.08 17.37 14.14
C ALA A 169 10.71 17.02 14.71
N CYS A 170 10.64 16.90 16.02
CA CYS A 170 9.44 16.51 16.75
C CYS A 170 8.94 17.63 17.65
N ALA A 171 7.62 17.70 17.84
CA ALA A 171 6.98 18.57 18.81
C ALA A 171 5.85 17.80 19.52
N PHE A 172 5.67 18.06 20.82
CA PHE A 172 4.70 17.37 21.66
C PHE A 172 4.04 18.34 22.65
N GLY A 173 2.73 18.21 22.91
CA GLY A 173 2.05 19.12 23.84
C GLY A 173 0.56 18.92 23.97
N LEU A 174 -0.08 19.86 24.71
CA LEU A 174 -1.50 19.93 25.02
C LEU A 174 -2.18 21.17 24.42
N SER A 175 -3.48 21.07 24.13
CA SER A 175 -4.30 22.19 23.63
C SER A 175 -4.63 23.25 24.70
N ARG A 176 -4.26 23.04 25.95
CA ARG A 176 -4.50 23.96 27.07
C ARG A 176 -3.17 24.39 27.68
N PRO A 177 -3.10 25.60 28.27
CA PRO A 177 -1.91 26.01 28.98
C PRO A 177 -1.50 24.99 30.02
N CYS A 178 -0.22 24.61 30.04
CA CYS A 178 0.32 23.67 31.02
C CYS A 178 0.45 24.31 32.39
N ASN A 179 0.20 23.54 33.46
CA ASN A 179 0.49 23.95 34.84
C ASN A 179 1.96 23.69 35.17
N SER A 180 2.50 22.61 34.69
CA SER A 180 3.90 22.21 34.84
C SER A 180 4.37 21.28 33.72
N HIS A 181 5.68 21.09 33.62
CA HIS A 181 6.29 20.17 32.67
C HIS A 181 7.48 19.46 33.34
N SER A 182 8.02 18.47 32.66
CA SER A 182 9.26 17.82 33.06
C SER A 182 9.99 17.23 31.86
N ILE A 183 11.32 17.38 31.83
CA ILE A 183 12.23 16.71 30.92
C ILE A 183 13.31 16.06 31.77
N ASN A 184 13.45 14.72 31.67
CA ASN A 184 14.34 13.97 32.55
C ASN A 184 15.00 12.80 31.80
N LEU A 185 16.31 12.68 31.91
CA LEU A 185 17.07 11.53 31.44
C LEU A 185 17.11 10.45 32.52
N SER A 186 16.74 9.22 32.17
CA SER A 186 16.92 8.03 33.00
C SER A 186 17.97 7.13 32.36
N GLU A 187 18.93 6.68 33.15
CA GLU A 187 19.97 5.73 32.71
C GLU A 187 19.44 4.32 32.35
N ARG A 188 18.13 4.08 32.45
CA ARG A 188 17.52 2.82 32.01
C ARG A 188 17.57 2.74 30.48
N THR A 189 18.23 1.71 29.98
CA THR A 189 18.51 1.52 28.56
C THR A 189 17.47 0.66 27.82
N ALA A 190 16.42 0.17 28.50
CA ALA A 190 15.39 -0.65 27.86
C ALA A 190 13.99 -0.14 28.18
N LEU A 191 13.19 0.06 27.14
CA LEU A 191 11.74 0.21 27.25
C LEU A 191 11.17 -1.07 27.86
N GLN A 192 10.62 -0.99 29.05
CA GLN A 192 9.97 -2.13 29.71
C GLN A 192 8.55 -2.25 29.15
N PRO A 193 8.10 -3.41 28.68
CA PRO A 193 6.76 -3.57 28.14
C PRO A 193 5.64 -3.43 29.18
N HIS A 194 5.96 -3.38 30.48
CA HIS A 194 4.99 -3.31 31.59
C HIS A 194 4.91 -1.92 32.21
N TRP A 195 4.69 -0.92 31.43
CA TRP A 195 4.64 0.50 31.80
C TRP A 195 3.41 0.87 32.64
N LYS A 196 3.13 0.12 33.68
CA LYS A 196 2.14 0.52 34.68
C LYS A 196 2.64 1.65 35.58
N LEU A 197 3.92 1.90 35.60
CA LEU A 197 4.54 2.98 36.35
C LEU A 197 4.80 4.13 35.37
N THR A 198 3.93 5.11 35.40
CA THR A 198 4.29 6.39 34.80
C THR A 198 5.38 6.97 35.69
N PRO A 199 6.60 7.26 35.20
CA PRO A 199 7.67 7.83 36.02
C PRO A 199 7.27 9.15 36.70
N TRP A 200 6.12 9.70 36.36
CA TRP A 200 5.56 10.96 36.79
C TRP A 200 4.70 10.82 38.03
N THR A 201 4.11 9.66 38.31
CA THR A 201 3.31 9.47 39.53
C THR A 201 4.15 9.61 40.81
N ASP A 202 5.36 9.07 40.80
CA ASP A 202 6.30 9.20 41.90
C ASP A 202 6.94 10.60 42.02
N LEU A 203 6.98 11.32 40.89
CA LEU A 203 7.52 12.68 40.80
C LEU A 203 6.45 13.77 40.94
N PHE A 204 5.17 13.40 40.89
CA PHE A 204 4.05 14.32 41.02
C PHE A 204 3.80 14.68 42.48
N LYS A 205 4.70 15.48 43.04
CA LYS A 205 4.59 16.01 44.41
C LYS A 205 3.97 17.40 44.36
N ASP A 206 3.20 17.74 45.36
CA ASP A 206 2.63 19.08 45.53
C ASP A 206 1.79 19.59 44.35
N GLY A 207 1.21 18.67 43.54
CA GLY A 207 0.34 18.99 42.41
C GLY A 207 1.05 19.48 41.17
N CYS A 208 2.37 19.30 41.04
CA CYS A 208 3.13 19.69 39.86
C CYS A 208 4.28 18.73 39.52
N LEU A 209 4.66 18.69 38.27
CA LEU A 209 5.86 17.98 37.78
C LEU A 209 7.12 18.76 38.20
N PRO A 210 8.26 18.07 38.34
CA PRO A 210 9.46 18.64 38.96
C PRO A 210 10.25 19.64 38.06
N GLY A 211 9.78 19.95 36.85
CA GLY A 211 10.49 20.80 35.91
C GLY A 211 11.65 20.08 35.20
N ASP A 212 12.52 20.87 34.59
CA ASP A 212 13.67 20.31 33.88
C ASP A 212 14.77 19.92 34.86
N LYS A 213 15.10 18.64 34.86
CA LYS A 213 16.43 18.25 35.29
C LYS A 213 17.29 18.31 34.05
N LYS A 214 18.31 19.18 34.06
CA LYS A 214 19.26 19.28 32.97
C LYS A 214 19.63 17.88 32.49
N LEU A 215 19.59 17.66 31.17
CA LEU A 215 20.24 16.53 30.52
C LEU A 215 21.75 16.67 30.81
N THR A 216 22.13 16.39 32.05
CA THR A 216 23.52 16.50 32.53
C THR A 216 24.29 15.35 31.94
N GLY A 217 25.09 15.64 30.95
CA GLY A 217 25.89 14.72 30.19
C GLY A 217 25.19 14.38 28.88
N ALA A 218 25.36 15.25 27.88
CA ALA A 218 24.95 15.00 26.50
C ALA A 218 25.55 13.70 25.87
N HIS A 219 26.23 12.90 26.65
CA HIS A 219 26.94 11.68 26.26
C HIS A 219 26.44 10.43 27.03
N SER A 220 25.47 10.56 27.96
CA SER A 220 24.96 9.41 28.71
C SER A 220 23.80 8.75 27.97
N ASP A 221 23.91 7.46 27.75
CA ASP A 221 22.83 6.66 27.16
C ASP A 221 21.68 6.48 28.14
N GLY A 222 20.44 6.45 27.64
CA GLY A 222 19.27 6.22 28.47
C GLY A 222 17.95 6.47 27.75
N LEU A 223 16.91 6.75 28.54
CA LEU A 223 15.59 7.16 28.06
C LEU A 223 15.30 8.59 28.53
N VAL A 224 14.91 9.44 27.60
CA VAL A 224 14.44 10.79 27.92
C VAL A 224 12.94 10.75 28.11
N TYR A 225 12.51 11.03 29.33
CA TYR A 225 11.11 11.18 29.70
C TYR A 225 10.70 12.64 29.58
N MET A 226 9.63 12.88 28.84
CA MET A 226 9.09 14.22 28.62
C MET A 226 7.61 14.23 28.94
N ALA A 227 7.15 15.20 29.74
CA ALA A 227 5.75 15.30 30.13
C ALA A 227 5.30 16.75 30.22
N VAL A 228 4.01 16.96 29.94
CA VAL A 228 3.26 18.18 30.17
C VAL A 228 2.02 17.88 30.99
N HIS A 229 1.70 18.75 31.94
CA HIS A 229 0.64 18.53 32.94
C HIS A 229 -0.38 19.65 32.90
N ARG A 230 -1.66 19.25 33.03
CA ARG A 230 -2.79 20.16 33.22
C ARG A 230 -3.73 19.70 34.34
N GLU A 231 -4.00 20.61 35.27
CA GLU A 231 -5.06 20.47 36.26
C GLU A 231 -6.42 20.83 35.66
N LEU A 232 -7.46 20.03 35.94
CA LEU A 232 -8.81 20.23 35.47
C LEU A 232 -9.80 20.10 36.63
N LEU A 233 -10.74 21.03 36.72
CA LEU A 233 -11.92 20.89 37.57
C LEU A 233 -13.10 20.44 36.71
N LEU A 234 -13.45 19.16 36.80
CA LEU A 234 -14.57 18.57 36.10
C LEU A 234 -15.87 18.89 36.83
N ARG A 235 -16.76 19.68 36.22
CA ARG A 235 -18.04 20.07 36.78
C ARG A 235 -19.13 19.07 36.37
N PRO A 236 -20.15 18.84 37.24
CA PRO A 236 -21.25 17.93 36.96
C PRO A 236 -21.91 18.16 35.60
N ALA A 237 -22.15 17.06 34.86
CA ALA A 237 -22.81 17.06 33.55
C ALA A 237 -22.17 17.94 32.47
N THR A 238 -21.01 18.54 32.73
CA THR A 238 -20.30 19.42 31.76
C THR A 238 -19.18 18.64 31.08
N GLU A 239 -19.09 18.76 29.78
CA GLU A 239 -17.98 18.20 29.00
C GLU A 239 -16.74 19.08 29.10
N THR A 240 -15.61 18.50 29.44
CA THR A 240 -14.31 19.15 29.38
C THR A 240 -13.51 18.52 28.26
N ARG A 241 -12.98 19.36 27.35
CA ARG A 241 -12.23 18.91 26.17
C ARG A 241 -10.79 19.37 26.26
N LEU A 242 -9.89 18.49 25.84
CA LEU A 242 -8.48 18.80 25.61
C LEU A 242 -7.98 17.90 24.48
N SER A 243 -6.91 18.33 23.84
CA SER A 243 -6.20 17.52 22.85
C SER A 243 -4.74 17.35 23.26
N VAL A 244 -4.20 16.18 22.97
CA VAL A 244 -2.78 15.86 23.09
C VAL A 244 -2.28 15.57 21.69
N GLY A 245 -1.12 16.10 21.30
CA GLY A 245 -0.59 15.86 19.97
C GLY A 245 0.91 15.69 19.94
N PHE A 246 1.36 15.00 18.92
CA PHE A 246 2.76 14.80 18.55
C PHE A 246 2.90 15.06 17.04
N ALA A 247 3.78 15.97 16.67
CA ALA A 247 4.09 16.27 15.28
C ALA A 247 5.50 15.80 14.93
N ALA A 248 5.68 15.33 13.71
CA ALA A 248 6.98 15.00 13.13
C ALA A 248 7.14 15.71 11.77
N SER A 249 8.29 16.30 11.50
CA SER A 249 8.58 16.99 10.23
C SER A 249 10.08 17.13 9.99
N PRO A 250 10.53 17.56 8.80
CA PRO A 250 11.95 17.80 8.55
C PRO A 250 12.54 18.98 9.34
N ALA A 251 11.70 19.94 9.72
CA ALA A 251 12.14 21.18 10.35
C ALA A 251 11.40 21.46 11.67
N SER A 252 12.15 21.90 12.70
CA SER A 252 11.60 22.16 14.04
C SER A 252 10.46 23.22 14.02
N GLN A 253 10.59 24.28 13.21
CA GLN A 253 9.54 25.28 13.10
C GLN A 253 8.26 24.70 12.46
N GLU A 254 8.40 23.81 11.49
CA GLU A 254 7.26 23.13 10.84
C GLU A 254 6.53 22.24 11.84
N SER A 255 7.23 21.37 12.59
CA SER A 255 6.61 20.50 13.58
C SER A 255 5.87 21.28 14.66
N GLN A 256 6.48 22.36 15.18
CA GLN A 256 5.85 23.23 16.19
C GLN A 256 4.59 23.93 15.63
N ASN A 257 4.66 24.45 14.41
CA ASN A 257 3.53 25.13 13.76
C ASN A 257 2.39 24.15 13.48
N ASN A 258 2.69 22.98 12.91
CA ASN A 258 1.73 21.93 12.60
C ASN A 258 0.99 21.49 13.87
N LEU A 259 1.75 21.22 14.94
CA LEU A 259 1.18 20.86 16.22
C LEU A 259 0.33 21.98 16.81
N SER A 260 0.85 23.21 16.83
CA SER A 260 0.13 24.36 17.38
C SER A 260 -1.20 24.58 16.65
N VAL A 261 -1.20 24.54 15.32
CA VAL A 261 -2.42 24.66 14.51
C VAL A 261 -3.42 23.55 14.87
N ALA A 262 -2.98 22.30 14.95
CA ALA A 262 -3.84 21.17 15.28
C ALA A 262 -4.45 21.28 16.69
N LEU A 263 -3.66 21.66 17.71
CA LEU A 263 -4.11 21.78 19.09
C LEU A 263 -5.10 22.93 19.32
N HIS A 264 -5.08 23.99 18.48
CA HIS A 264 -5.97 25.14 18.62
C HIS A 264 -7.25 25.05 17.76
N GLN A 265 -7.40 24.00 16.94
CA GLN A 265 -8.63 23.76 16.18
C GLN A 265 -9.80 23.39 17.11
N LYS A 266 -11.00 23.80 16.73
CA LYS A 266 -12.24 23.44 17.46
C LYS A 266 -12.60 21.97 17.34
N ASP A 267 -12.37 21.40 16.17
CA ASP A 267 -12.56 19.97 15.82
C ASP A 267 -11.34 19.52 15.00
N PRO A 268 -10.21 19.22 15.67
CA PRO A 268 -8.98 18.92 14.94
C PRO A 268 -9.07 17.61 14.14
N SER A 269 -9.85 16.62 14.59
CA SER A 269 -10.07 15.38 13.86
C SER A 269 -10.86 15.56 12.56
N ALA A 270 -11.54 16.71 12.38
CA ALA A 270 -12.22 17.04 11.12
C ALA A 270 -11.24 17.17 9.95
N LEU A 271 -9.98 17.57 10.18
CA LEU A 271 -8.96 17.65 9.13
C LEU A 271 -8.72 16.29 8.48
N SER A 272 -8.62 15.25 9.28
CA SER A 272 -8.48 13.87 8.76
C SER A 272 -9.72 13.45 7.96
N ARG A 273 -10.93 13.71 8.49
CA ARG A 273 -12.19 13.39 7.78
C ARG A 273 -12.30 14.13 6.44
N THR A 274 -11.92 15.41 6.40
CA THR A 274 -11.92 16.20 5.17
C THR A 274 -10.95 15.59 4.16
N SER A 275 -9.71 15.32 4.54
CA SER A 275 -8.71 14.71 3.66
C SER A 275 -9.16 13.35 3.07
N TRP A 276 -9.82 12.52 3.88
CA TRP A 276 -10.35 11.25 3.40
C TRP A 276 -11.55 11.42 2.46
N ASN A 277 -12.47 12.35 2.76
CA ASN A 277 -13.59 12.67 1.87
C ASN A 277 -13.10 13.22 0.52
N ASP A 278 -12.13 14.14 0.53
CA ASP A 278 -11.56 14.72 -0.69
C ASP A 278 -10.93 13.64 -1.56
N HIS A 279 -10.22 12.68 -0.95
CA HIS A 279 -9.68 11.54 -1.69
C HIS A 279 -10.78 10.70 -2.35
N PHE A 280 -11.83 10.35 -1.61
CA PHE A 280 -12.94 9.58 -2.20
C PHE A 280 -13.76 10.37 -3.23
N LEU A 281 -13.67 11.71 -3.24
CA LEU A 281 -14.22 12.55 -4.29
C LEU A 281 -13.33 12.61 -5.55
N ALA A 282 -12.04 12.34 -5.41
CA ALA A 282 -11.06 12.39 -6.50
C ALA A 282 -10.94 11.09 -7.31
N VAL A 283 -11.83 10.11 -7.07
CA VAL A 283 -11.85 8.82 -7.75
C VAL A 283 -13.25 8.50 -8.29
N PRO A 284 -13.38 7.61 -9.30
CA PRO A 284 -14.69 7.21 -9.81
C PRO A 284 -15.59 6.66 -8.72
N PHE A 285 -16.87 7.00 -8.78
CA PHE A 285 -17.86 6.50 -7.85
C PHE A 285 -18.43 5.17 -8.34
N PHE A 286 -18.27 4.12 -7.56
CA PHE A 286 -18.73 2.77 -7.89
C PHE A 286 -19.69 2.20 -6.83
N GLU A 287 -20.75 1.56 -7.30
CA GLU A 287 -21.61 0.68 -6.51
C GLU A 287 -22.23 -0.40 -7.38
N CYS A 288 -22.51 -1.56 -6.81
CA CYS A 288 -23.23 -2.63 -7.46
C CYS A 288 -24.05 -3.46 -6.46
N SER A 289 -24.83 -4.42 -6.98
CA SER A 289 -25.66 -5.30 -6.14
C SER A 289 -24.87 -6.34 -5.34
N ASP A 290 -23.57 -6.54 -5.62
CA ASP A 290 -22.69 -7.38 -4.81
C ASP A 290 -21.97 -6.52 -3.76
N GLU A 291 -22.21 -6.83 -2.49
CA GLU A 291 -21.64 -6.06 -1.37
C GLU A 291 -20.13 -6.23 -1.26
N PHE A 292 -19.58 -7.42 -1.59
CA PHE A 292 -18.14 -7.68 -1.58
C PHE A 292 -17.42 -6.79 -2.58
N LEU A 293 -17.90 -6.74 -3.83
CA LEU A 293 -17.30 -5.88 -4.87
C LEU A 293 -17.37 -4.41 -4.47
N THR A 294 -18.54 -3.93 -4.00
CA THR A 294 -18.72 -2.53 -3.61
C THR A 294 -17.83 -2.16 -2.42
N THR A 295 -17.75 -3.01 -1.38
CA THR A 295 -16.93 -2.75 -0.21
C THR A 295 -15.45 -2.79 -0.56
N TYR A 296 -15.01 -3.79 -1.35
CA TYR A 296 -13.61 -3.94 -1.72
C TYR A 296 -13.10 -2.80 -2.59
N TYR A 297 -13.92 -2.32 -3.54
CA TYR A 297 -13.58 -1.14 -4.36
C TYR A 297 -13.16 0.06 -3.49
N TRP A 298 -13.98 0.39 -2.49
CA TRP A 298 -13.69 1.51 -1.58
C TRP A 298 -12.54 1.23 -0.61
N TYR A 299 -12.41 -0.02 -0.19
CA TYR A 299 -11.29 -0.47 0.65
C TYR A 299 -9.95 -0.38 -0.08
N ARG A 300 -9.91 -0.68 -1.38
CA ARG A 300 -8.70 -0.50 -2.19
C ARG A 300 -8.30 0.97 -2.28
N TRP A 301 -9.23 1.88 -2.53
CA TRP A 301 -8.93 3.31 -2.52
C TRP A 301 -8.45 3.81 -1.15
N TYR A 302 -9.00 3.25 -0.06
CA TYR A 302 -8.46 3.48 1.28
C TYR A 302 -7.02 3.02 1.38
N GLY A 303 -6.69 1.77 1.00
CA GLY A 303 -5.35 1.20 1.09
C GLY A 303 -4.32 1.97 0.26
N LEU A 304 -4.69 2.40 -0.95
CA LEU A 304 -3.83 3.22 -1.81
C LEU A 304 -3.51 4.56 -1.14
N LYS A 305 -4.50 5.28 -0.60
CA LYS A 305 -4.24 6.53 0.13
C LYS A 305 -3.42 6.31 1.39
N LEU A 306 -3.70 5.25 2.16
CA LEU A 306 -2.95 4.93 3.38
C LEU A 306 -1.44 4.82 3.09
N ASN A 307 -1.10 4.19 1.95
CA ASN A 307 0.27 3.93 1.53
C ASN A 307 0.84 4.98 0.57
N THR A 308 0.13 6.08 0.30
CA THR A 308 0.64 7.18 -0.53
C THR A 308 1.62 8.04 0.28
N GLU A 309 2.71 8.45 -0.38
CA GLU A 309 3.66 9.45 0.11
C GLU A 309 3.73 10.62 -0.87
N TYR A 310 3.68 11.85 -0.33
CA TYR A 310 3.98 13.07 -1.06
C TYR A 310 5.39 13.53 -0.70
N GLY A 311 6.39 12.78 -1.19
CA GLY A 311 7.78 13.02 -0.84
C GLY A 311 8.33 14.35 -1.35
N THR A 312 9.05 15.04 -0.48
CA THR A 312 9.79 16.28 -0.81
C THR A 312 11.21 16.27 -0.25
N GLU A 313 11.66 15.12 0.25
CA GLU A 313 12.93 14.96 0.96
C GLU A 313 13.81 13.89 0.33
N GLY A 314 15.10 14.15 0.30
CA GLY A 314 16.11 13.18 -0.13
C GLY A 314 15.85 12.62 -1.53
N ASN A 315 15.70 11.31 -1.61
CA ASN A 315 15.41 10.58 -2.85
C ASN A 315 13.93 10.68 -3.28
N TYR A 316 13.05 11.14 -2.39
CA TYR A 316 11.63 11.30 -2.66
C TYR A 316 11.36 12.70 -3.18
N LYS A 317 11.07 12.82 -4.47
CA LYS A 317 10.82 14.10 -5.16
C LYS A 317 9.46 14.15 -5.84
N ARG A 318 8.73 13.05 -5.83
CA ARG A 318 7.45 12.87 -6.50
C ARG A 318 6.48 12.16 -5.57
N PRO A 319 5.18 12.30 -5.75
CA PRO A 319 4.22 11.45 -5.07
C PRO A 319 4.32 10.00 -5.60
N PHE A 320 4.21 9.03 -4.71
CA PHE A 320 4.23 7.61 -5.04
C PHE A 320 3.38 6.81 -4.05
N VAL A 321 3.13 5.54 -4.36
CA VAL A 321 2.52 4.58 -3.44
C VAL A 321 3.59 3.61 -2.96
N CYS A 322 3.66 3.41 -1.64
CA CYS A 322 4.45 2.36 -1.01
C CYS A 322 3.79 0.99 -1.23
N GLU A 323 4.60 -0.06 -1.29
CA GLU A 323 4.08 -1.43 -1.43
C GLU A 323 3.27 -1.88 -0.22
N GLY A 324 3.56 -1.35 0.97
CA GLY A 324 2.84 -1.66 2.20
C GLY A 324 3.30 -0.85 3.40
N ILE A 325 3.01 -1.38 4.59
CA ILE A 325 3.43 -0.80 5.87
C ILE A 325 4.79 -1.35 6.33
N GLY A 326 5.38 -0.75 7.35
CA GLY A 326 6.62 -1.20 7.97
C GLY A 326 7.78 -1.27 6.97
N TYR A 327 8.41 -2.43 6.83
CA TYR A 327 9.49 -2.65 5.86
C TYR A 327 9.10 -2.29 4.43
N PHE A 328 7.84 -2.52 4.04
CA PHE A 328 7.34 -2.26 2.69
C PHE A 328 6.89 -0.81 2.46
N ARG A 329 7.12 0.07 3.44
CA ARG A 329 6.78 1.50 3.31
C ARG A 329 7.83 2.26 2.50
N ALA A 330 7.96 1.87 1.25
CA ALA A 330 8.86 2.47 0.27
C ALA A 330 8.33 2.23 -1.15
N PRO A 331 8.80 3.00 -2.15
CA PRO A 331 8.58 2.65 -3.55
C PRO A 331 9.43 1.43 -3.89
N ILE A 332 8.75 0.35 -4.29
CA ILE A 332 9.36 -0.91 -4.71
C ILE A 332 9.01 -1.13 -6.18
N SER A 333 10.01 -1.39 -7.01
CA SER A 333 9.82 -1.43 -8.47
C SER A 333 8.93 -2.57 -8.92
N TYR A 334 8.84 -3.66 -8.16
CA TYR A 334 7.99 -4.80 -8.46
C TYR A 334 6.49 -4.45 -8.48
N SER A 335 6.02 -3.70 -7.48
CA SER A 335 4.60 -3.34 -7.31
C SER A 335 4.20 -2.02 -7.99
N ALA A 336 5.15 -1.12 -8.22
CA ALA A 336 4.87 0.23 -8.71
C ALA A 336 4.06 0.27 -10.04
N PRO A 337 4.28 -0.58 -11.06
CA PRO A 337 3.41 -0.62 -12.23
C PRO A 337 1.94 -0.96 -11.90
N GLY A 338 1.70 -1.83 -10.90
CA GLY A 338 0.35 -2.13 -10.41
C GLY A 338 -0.32 -0.91 -9.78
N HIS A 339 0.45 -0.13 -9.01
CA HIS A 339 -0.02 1.14 -8.46
C HIS A 339 -0.38 2.17 -9.54
N MET A 340 0.40 2.23 -10.63
CA MET A 340 0.06 3.07 -11.79
C MET A 340 -1.26 2.62 -12.43
N LEU A 341 -1.48 1.30 -12.62
CA LEU A 341 -2.69 0.75 -13.21
C LEU A 341 -3.96 1.09 -12.41
N GLU A 342 -3.89 1.14 -11.07
CA GLU A 342 -5.03 1.56 -10.26
C GLU A 342 -5.17 3.08 -10.21
N ASN A 343 -4.08 3.82 -9.91
CA ASN A 343 -4.14 5.27 -9.72
C ASN A 343 -4.37 6.06 -11.03
N ARG A 344 -4.19 5.45 -12.20
CA ARG A 344 -4.58 6.09 -13.47
C ARG A 344 -6.06 6.48 -13.53
N TRP A 345 -6.92 5.83 -12.73
CA TRP A 345 -8.35 6.15 -12.66
C TRP A 345 -8.67 7.33 -11.73
N MET A 346 -7.70 7.86 -11.00
CA MET A 346 -7.88 9.13 -10.29
C MET A 346 -8.11 10.28 -11.29
N HIS A 347 -8.83 11.30 -10.84
CA HIS A 347 -9.10 12.50 -11.67
C HIS A 347 -7.80 13.25 -12.00
N ASP A 348 -6.83 13.23 -11.10
CA ASP A 348 -5.47 13.77 -11.27
C ASP A 348 -4.47 12.61 -11.44
N PRO A 349 -3.72 12.55 -12.56
CA PRO A 349 -2.75 11.49 -12.82
C PRO A 349 -1.45 11.60 -12.02
N ALA A 350 -1.25 12.68 -11.26
CA ALA A 350 0.03 13.00 -10.62
C ALA A 350 0.61 11.84 -9.78
N LEU A 351 -0.24 11.08 -9.07
CA LEU A 351 0.19 9.94 -8.27
C LEU A 351 0.64 8.76 -9.15
N ALA A 352 -0.09 8.47 -10.22
CA ALA A 352 0.29 7.41 -11.17
C ALA A 352 1.59 7.78 -11.92
N GLN A 353 1.70 9.03 -12.38
CA GLN A 353 2.91 9.55 -13.04
C GLN A 353 4.11 9.57 -12.09
N GLY A 354 3.90 10.03 -10.86
CA GLY A 354 4.92 10.13 -9.83
C GLY A 354 5.51 8.77 -9.46
N SER A 355 4.72 7.70 -9.51
CA SER A 355 5.19 6.34 -9.24
C SER A 355 6.32 5.92 -10.20
N LEU A 356 6.22 6.19 -11.51
CA LEU A 356 7.31 5.92 -12.47
C LEU A 356 8.44 6.97 -12.36
N LEU A 357 8.08 8.25 -12.26
CA LEU A 357 9.09 9.33 -12.17
C LEU A 357 10.01 9.16 -10.97
N THR A 358 9.55 8.58 -9.85
CA THR A 358 10.39 8.27 -8.70
C THR A 358 11.53 7.32 -9.07
N PHE A 359 11.29 6.32 -9.91
CA PHE A 359 12.33 5.39 -10.37
C PHE A 359 13.23 6.01 -11.44
N ILE A 360 12.70 6.88 -12.30
CA ILE A 360 13.49 7.65 -13.28
C ILE A 360 14.44 8.62 -12.55
N ASP A 361 13.94 9.38 -11.57
CA ASP A 361 14.73 10.35 -10.80
C ASP A 361 15.86 9.67 -10.00
N ASN A 362 15.73 8.38 -9.68
CA ASN A 362 16.67 7.58 -8.91
C ASN A 362 17.32 6.44 -9.72
N GLN A 363 17.30 6.52 -11.05
CA GLN A 363 17.82 5.49 -11.93
C GLN A 363 19.35 5.28 -11.71
N ARG A 364 19.79 4.04 -11.81
CA ARG A 364 21.24 3.69 -11.73
C ARG A 364 21.98 4.17 -12.96
N GLU A 365 23.29 4.35 -12.83
CA GLU A 365 24.16 4.77 -13.95
C GLU A 365 24.17 3.77 -15.11
N ASP A 366 24.06 2.46 -14.80
CA ASP A 366 23.98 1.40 -15.80
C ASP A 366 22.64 1.33 -16.55
N GLY A 367 21.66 2.13 -16.15
CA GLY A 367 20.32 2.21 -16.73
C GLY A 367 19.27 1.33 -16.01
N GLY A 368 19.67 0.45 -15.12
CA GLY A 368 18.75 -0.35 -14.30
C GLY A 368 17.94 0.52 -13.31
N PHE A 369 16.74 0.09 -12.97
CA PHE A 369 15.99 0.70 -11.87
C PHE A 369 16.40 0.09 -10.53
N ARG A 370 16.32 0.88 -9.47
CA ARG A 370 16.51 0.38 -8.12
C ARG A 370 15.28 -0.41 -7.70
N GLY A 371 15.47 -1.54 -7.05
CA GLY A 371 14.37 -2.37 -6.56
C GLY A 371 13.61 -1.73 -5.40
N TYR A 372 14.35 -1.04 -4.52
CA TYR A 372 13.85 -0.40 -3.30
C TYR A 372 14.57 0.94 -3.10
N ILE A 373 13.81 2.00 -2.85
CA ILE A 373 14.35 3.34 -2.65
C ILE A 373 13.98 3.81 -1.26
N ASP A 374 14.97 4.04 -0.39
CA ASP A 374 14.78 4.71 0.89
C ASP A 374 14.86 6.23 0.72
N VAL A 375 14.33 7.00 1.67
CA VAL A 375 14.32 8.47 1.60
C VAL A 375 15.73 9.08 1.44
N ASN A 376 16.74 8.49 2.04
CA ASN A 376 18.11 9.01 2.02
C ASN A 376 19.17 7.94 1.72
N HIS A 377 18.76 6.78 1.27
CA HIS A 377 19.64 5.64 1.00
C HIS A 377 19.13 4.81 -0.18
N TYR A 378 20.01 3.98 -0.74
CA TYR A 378 19.68 2.98 -1.76
C TYR A 378 20.12 1.60 -1.28
N ARG A 379 19.25 0.64 -1.39
CA ARG A 379 19.62 -0.78 -1.26
C ARG A 379 20.20 -1.23 -2.59
N GLN A 380 21.50 -1.18 -2.70
CA GLN A 380 22.23 -1.36 -3.96
C GLN A 380 22.01 -2.76 -4.58
N GLU A 381 21.89 -3.75 -3.72
CA GLU A 381 21.67 -5.16 -4.10
C GLU A 381 20.28 -5.44 -4.66
N MET A 382 19.28 -4.61 -4.32
CA MET A 382 17.89 -4.88 -4.71
C MET A 382 17.61 -4.40 -6.13
N PHE A 383 17.07 -5.32 -6.92
CA PHE A 383 16.60 -5.12 -8.27
C PHE A 383 15.38 -6.01 -8.51
N TYR A 384 14.33 -5.46 -9.11
CA TYR A 384 13.16 -6.22 -9.55
C TYR A 384 12.82 -5.85 -10.99
N HIS A 385 12.54 -6.85 -11.82
CA HIS A 385 11.92 -6.58 -13.11
C HIS A 385 10.41 -6.42 -12.97
N ALA A 386 9.83 -5.52 -13.75
CA ALA A 386 8.42 -5.15 -13.64
C ALA A 386 7.86 -4.64 -14.96
N ASN A 387 6.54 -4.65 -15.09
CA ASN A 387 5.85 -4.33 -16.34
C ASN A 387 5.57 -2.83 -16.52
N TRP A 388 6.62 -2.05 -16.70
CA TRP A 388 6.52 -0.60 -16.89
C TRP A 388 5.86 -0.21 -18.20
N GLY A 389 6.08 -1.00 -19.27
CA GLY A 389 5.53 -0.71 -20.60
C GLY A 389 4.01 -0.69 -20.60
N ARG A 390 3.40 -1.73 -20.05
CA ARG A 390 1.95 -1.82 -19.90
C ARG A 390 1.39 -0.67 -19.08
N ALA A 391 1.99 -0.39 -17.92
CA ALA A 391 1.52 0.65 -17.03
C ALA A 391 1.56 2.04 -17.70
N LEU A 392 2.63 2.35 -18.44
CA LEU A 392 2.76 3.60 -19.18
C LEU A 392 1.67 3.72 -20.26
N LEU A 393 1.51 2.72 -21.12
CA LEU A 393 0.51 2.77 -22.19
C LEU A 393 -0.91 2.90 -21.64
N GLN A 394 -1.21 2.15 -20.59
CA GLN A 394 -2.53 2.20 -19.97
C GLN A 394 -2.82 3.56 -19.29
N LEU A 395 -1.81 4.22 -18.71
CA LEU A 395 -1.95 5.58 -18.18
C LEU A 395 -2.20 6.59 -19.32
N GLU A 396 -1.45 6.50 -20.41
CA GLU A 396 -1.56 7.39 -21.58
C GLU A 396 -2.90 7.27 -22.32
N THR A 397 -3.63 6.16 -22.18
CA THR A 397 -4.99 6.06 -22.72
C THR A 397 -5.98 6.96 -22.02
N LEU A 398 -5.80 7.23 -20.70
CA LEU A 398 -6.67 8.10 -19.90
C LEU A 398 -6.18 9.55 -19.88
N HIS A 399 -4.86 9.73 -19.70
CA HIS A 399 -4.23 11.03 -19.43
C HIS A 399 -3.04 11.25 -20.38
N PRO A 400 -3.28 11.39 -21.70
CA PRO A 400 -2.17 11.58 -22.65
C PRO A 400 -1.41 12.87 -22.37
N SER A 401 -0.08 12.78 -22.29
CA SER A 401 0.79 13.92 -22.00
C SER A 401 2.14 13.80 -22.69
N LEU A 402 2.40 14.68 -23.66
CA LEU A 402 3.72 14.75 -24.32
C LEU A 402 4.83 15.16 -23.34
N GLU A 403 4.52 16.02 -22.37
CA GLU A 403 5.46 16.43 -21.32
C GLU A 403 5.89 15.23 -20.49
N TYR A 404 4.92 14.43 -20.03
CA TYR A 404 5.20 13.22 -19.24
C TYR A 404 5.96 12.19 -20.06
N LEU A 405 5.53 11.91 -21.30
CA LEU A 405 6.25 11.00 -22.19
C LEU A 405 7.70 11.46 -22.40
N GLY A 406 7.93 12.75 -22.62
CA GLY A 406 9.29 13.32 -22.74
C GLY A 406 10.12 13.13 -21.47
N ALA A 407 9.51 13.24 -20.28
CA ALA A 407 10.20 13.09 -19.02
C ALA A 407 10.62 11.63 -18.73
N VAL A 408 9.85 10.63 -19.21
CA VAL A 408 10.12 9.21 -18.90
C VAL A 408 10.82 8.43 -20.02
N TYR A 409 10.74 8.89 -21.28
CA TYR A 409 11.19 8.15 -22.46
C TYR A 409 12.66 7.73 -22.38
N ASP A 410 13.58 8.68 -22.16
CA ASP A 410 15.01 8.40 -22.17
C ASP A 410 15.42 7.48 -20.99
N GLY A 411 14.76 7.60 -19.83
CA GLY A 411 14.97 6.70 -18.70
C GLY A 411 14.51 5.27 -18.97
N LEU A 412 13.35 5.10 -19.59
CA LEU A 412 12.84 3.79 -19.99
C LEU A 412 13.66 3.18 -21.14
N ALA A 413 14.15 4.00 -22.09
CA ALA A 413 15.06 3.53 -23.12
C ALA A 413 16.39 3.01 -22.53
N ARG A 414 16.96 3.71 -21.54
CA ARG A 414 18.14 3.22 -20.82
C ARG A 414 17.85 1.92 -20.03
N TYR A 415 16.65 1.80 -19.45
CA TYR A 415 16.23 0.59 -18.75
C TYR A 415 16.09 -0.59 -19.72
N ALA A 416 15.54 -0.40 -20.92
CA ALA A 416 15.50 -1.42 -21.96
C ALA A 416 16.91 -1.83 -22.41
N ALA A 417 17.80 -0.87 -22.65
CA ALA A 417 19.20 -1.13 -23.02
C ALA A 417 19.99 -1.86 -21.92
N TYR A 418 19.66 -1.62 -20.64
CA TYR A 418 20.22 -2.39 -19.51
C TYR A 418 19.85 -3.88 -19.65
N PHE A 419 18.58 -4.21 -19.88
CA PHE A 419 18.15 -5.59 -20.06
C PHE A 419 18.77 -6.25 -21.31
N ASP A 420 18.85 -5.53 -22.41
CA ASP A 420 19.46 -6.05 -23.66
C ASP A 420 20.92 -6.43 -23.43
N ARG A 421 21.66 -5.65 -22.64
CA ARG A 421 23.06 -5.89 -22.34
C ARG A 421 23.29 -6.93 -21.25
N GLU A 422 22.52 -6.89 -20.16
CA GLU A 422 22.79 -7.70 -18.97
C GLU A 422 21.95 -8.98 -18.90
N ARG A 423 20.83 -9.05 -19.64
CA ARG A 423 19.87 -10.15 -19.55
C ARG A 423 19.58 -10.86 -20.89
N ASP A 424 20.18 -10.39 -21.99
CA ASP A 424 20.10 -11.04 -23.32
C ASP A 424 21.40 -10.86 -24.12
N GLU A 425 22.55 -11.15 -23.50
CA GLU A 425 23.89 -11.04 -24.13
C GLU A 425 23.98 -11.80 -25.46
N GLU A 426 23.25 -12.91 -25.60
CA GLU A 426 23.22 -13.73 -26.81
C GLU A 426 22.34 -13.15 -27.92
N VAL A 427 21.66 -12.03 -27.65
CA VAL A 427 20.71 -11.38 -28.58
C VAL A 427 19.63 -12.35 -29.05
N SER A 428 19.17 -13.20 -28.14
CA SER A 428 18.22 -14.29 -28.42
C SER A 428 16.77 -13.84 -28.54
N GLY A 429 16.44 -12.64 -28.00
CA GLY A 429 15.09 -12.11 -27.83
C GLY A 429 14.36 -12.70 -26.60
N LEU A 430 15.03 -13.49 -25.75
CA LEU A 430 14.53 -13.96 -24.48
C LEU A 430 15.42 -13.43 -23.36
N TYR A 431 14.83 -13.02 -22.24
CA TYR A 431 15.55 -12.36 -21.16
C TYR A 431 15.76 -13.29 -19.96
N ASP A 432 16.95 -13.20 -19.39
CA ASP A 432 17.37 -14.02 -18.24
C ASP A 432 16.84 -13.48 -16.92
N ILE A 433 16.53 -14.39 -16.02
CA ILE A 433 16.44 -14.22 -14.59
C ILE A 433 17.76 -14.73 -14.04
N ASP A 434 18.51 -13.92 -13.27
CA ASP A 434 19.84 -14.25 -12.76
C ASP A 434 19.82 -14.71 -11.30
N ASN A 435 18.79 -14.30 -10.55
CA ASN A 435 18.54 -14.77 -9.19
C ASN A 435 17.03 -14.74 -8.87
N HIS A 436 16.61 -15.49 -7.88
CA HIS A 436 15.20 -15.61 -7.56
C HIS A 436 14.61 -14.33 -6.92
N TYR A 437 15.42 -13.50 -6.27
CA TYR A 437 14.92 -12.26 -5.64
C TYR A 437 14.44 -11.23 -6.66
N GLU A 438 15.08 -11.13 -7.84
CA GLU A 438 14.73 -10.12 -8.84
C GLU A 438 13.35 -10.32 -9.47
N THR A 439 12.74 -11.47 -9.26
CA THR A 439 11.38 -11.77 -9.74
C THR A 439 10.29 -11.31 -8.79
N GLY A 440 10.62 -11.03 -7.51
CA GLY A 440 9.65 -10.90 -6.44
C GLY A 440 8.88 -12.20 -6.14
N GLN A 441 9.37 -13.36 -6.62
CA GLN A 441 8.75 -14.69 -6.50
C GLN A 441 9.80 -15.70 -6.01
N GLU A 442 10.32 -15.44 -4.82
CA GLU A 442 11.49 -16.10 -4.26
C GLU A 442 11.29 -17.61 -4.03
N TYR A 443 12.35 -18.39 -4.23
CA TYR A 443 12.41 -19.82 -3.95
C TYR A 443 11.42 -20.71 -4.73
N MET A 444 10.88 -20.24 -5.86
CA MET A 444 10.03 -21.08 -6.70
C MET A 444 10.79 -22.26 -7.29
N HIS A 445 10.07 -23.36 -7.51
CA HIS A 445 10.60 -24.56 -8.16
C HIS A 445 11.20 -24.29 -9.54
N ARG A 446 10.65 -23.32 -10.29
CA ARG A 446 11.09 -23.01 -11.66
C ARG A 446 12.60 -22.72 -11.79
N TYR A 447 13.22 -22.15 -10.76
CA TYR A 447 14.65 -21.84 -10.77
C TYR A 447 15.51 -23.10 -10.56
N LEU A 448 15.01 -24.05 -9.78
CA LEU A 448 15.71 -25.30 -9.46
C LEU A 448 15.82 -26.26 -10.63
N GLU A 449 15.03 -26.07 -11.69
CA GLU A 449 15.12 -26.88 -12.92
C GLU A 449 16.39 -26.56 -13.72
N VAL A 450 16.95 -25.36 -13.58
CA VAL A 450 18.18 -24.96 -14.29
C VAL A 450 19.42 -25.01 -13.41
N ASP A 451 19.26 -24.83 -12.10
CA ASP A 451 20.37 -24.91 -11.14
C ASP A 451 19.90 -25.40 -9.75
N ALA A 452 20.49 -26.48 -9.28
CA ALA A 452 20.16 -27.06 -7.97
C ALA A 452 20.45 -26.14 -6.77
N HIS A 453 21.23 -25.10 -6.97
CA HIS A 453 21.60 -24.10 -5.97
C HIS A 453 20.94 -22.73 -6.20
N ALA A 454 19.93 -22.65 -7.07
CA ALA A 454 19.24 -21.40 -7.40
C ALA A 454 18.55 -20.71 -6.22
N ASP A 455 18.32 -21.39 -5.11
CA ASP A 455 17.69 -20.90 -3.89
C ASP A 455 18.69 -20.36 -2.83
N GLN A 456 19.89 -20.01 -3.22
CA GLN A 456 20.87 -19.39 -2.31
C GLN A 456 20.44 -17.94 -1.96
N ASP A 457 20.69 -17.55 -0.70
CA ASP A 457 20.46 -16.18 -0.21
C ASP A 457 21.53 -15.23 -0.75
N HIS A 458 21.42 -14.87 -2.02
CA HIS A 458 22.37 -14.00 -2.69
C HIS A 458 21.68 -13.15 -3.75
N TRP A 459 21.93 -11.84 -3.75
CA TRP A 459 21.35 -10.91 -4.72
C TRP A 459 22.14 -10.80 -6.04
N GLY A 460 23.32 -11.37 -6.12
CA GLY A 460 24.10 -11.43 -7.36
C GLY A 460 23.61 -12.53 -8.29
N SER A 461 24.23 -12.63 -9.47
CA SER A 461 23.95 -13.70 -10.42
C SER A 461 24.28 -15.07 -9.81
N VAL A 462 23.28 -15.96 -9.74
CA VAL A 462 23.39 -17.33 -9.18
C VAL A 462 23.13 -18.37 -10.27
N PHE A 463 22.15 -18.10 -11.14
CA PHE A 463 21.74 -18.97 -12.23
C PHE A 463 21.33 -18.14 -13.44
N ARG A 464 20.98 -18.78 -14.55
CA ARG A 464 20.33 -18.13 -15.69
C ARG A 464 19.11 -18.95 -16.10
N LEU A 465 17.99 -18.27 -16.27
CA LEU A 465 16.72 -18.85 -16.73
C LEU A 465 16.03 -17.84 -17.65
N LYS A 466 15.79 -18.17 -18.91
CA LYS A 466 14.97 -17.35 -19.81
C LYS A 466 13.52 -17.39 -19.33
N GLY A 467 13.11 -16.34 -18.61
CA GLY A 467 11.79 -16.26 -17.93
C GLY A 467 10.68 -15.78 -18.85
N VAL A 468 9.52 -16.44 -18.81
CA VAL A 468 8.32 -16.00 -19.55
C VAL A 468 7.89 -14.60 -19.11
N ASP A 469 7.83 -14.35 -17.82
CA ASP A 469 7.40 -13.08 -17.21
C ASP A 469 8.28 -11.90 -17.65
N VAL A 470 9.58 -11.97 -17.36
CA VAL A 470 10.52 -10.91 -17.72
C VAL A 470 10.55 -10.65 -19.22
N THR A 471 10.46 -11.70 -20.03
CA THR A 471 10.47 -11.57 -21.51
C THR A 471 9.19 -10.88 -22.01
N VAL A 472 8.03 -11.19 -21.43
CA VAL A 472 6.78 -10.49 -21.72
C VAL A 472 6.83 -9.02 -21.28
N TYR A 473 7.42 -8.73 -20.14
CA TYR A 473 7.58 -7.34 -19.68
C TYR A 473 8.47 -6.51 -20.62
N MET A 474 9.53 -7.11 -21.14
CA MET A 474 10.40 -6.44 -22.10
C MET A 474 9.74 -6.26 -23.48
N TYR A 475 8.90 -7.22 -23.91
CA TYR A 475 8.05 -7.06 -25.08
C TYR A 475 7.15 -5.83 -24.94
N GLU A 476 6.37 -5.74 -23.87
CA GLU A 476 5.45 -4.62 -23.63
C GLU A 476 6.20 -3.28 -23.42
N LEU A 477 7.40 -3.30 -22.83
CA LEU A 477 8.23 -2.10 -22.71
C LEU A 477 8.66 -1.57 -24.08
N LYS A 478 9.12 -2.44 -24.98
CA LYS A 478 9.54 -2.02 -26.34
C LYS A 478 8.35 -1.56 -27.17
N CYS A 479 7.19 -2.18 -27.03
CA CYS A 479 5.94 -1.66 -27.63
C CYS A 479 5.60 -0.26 -27.10
N ALA A 480 5.73 -0.03 -25.79
CA ALA A 480 5.48 1.27 -25.20
C ALA A 480 6.47 2.34 -25.64
N LEU A 481 7.76 1.98 -25.75
CA LEU A 481 8.79 2.88 -26.26
C LEU A 481 8.55 3.24 -27.73
N ALA A 482 8.05 2.31 -28.56
CA ALA A 482 7.68 2.59 -29.94
C ALA A 482 6.55 3.64 -30.01
N VAL A 483 5.48 3.46 -29.24
CA VAL A 483 4.36 4.41 -29.17
C VAL A 483 4.81 5.77 -28.64
N ALA A 484 5.62 5.78 -27.56
CA ALA A 484 6.14 7.02 -27.01
C ALA A 484 7.05 7.76 -27.98
N ALA A 485 7.93 7.05 -28.69
CA ALA A 485 8.80 7.63 -29.70
C ALA A 485 8.02 8.26 -30.86
N ASP A 486 6.98 7.59 -31.38
CA ASP A 486 6.10 8.14 -32.41
C ASP A 486 5.45 9.45 -31.95
N ARG A 487 4.88 9.46 -30.77
CA ARG A 487 4.22 10.65 -30.22
C ARG A 487 5.19 11.81 -29.99
N LEU A 488 6.45 11.50 -29.67
CA LEU A 488 7.54 12.49 -29.50
C LEU A 488 8.22 12.87 -30.82
N GLY A 489 7.74 12.37 -31.97
CA GLY A 489 8.30 12.66 -33.28
C GLY A 489 9.67 11.99 -33.59
N LYS A 490 10.02 10.94 -32.83
CA LYS A 490 11.29 10.18 -33.00
C LYS A 490 11.05 8.94 -33.90
N SER A 491 10.67 9.14 -35.14
CA SER A 491 10.18 8.07 -36.04
C SER A 491 11.18 6.92 -36.25
N ASP A 492 12.48 7.21 -36.42
CA ASP A 492 13.50 6.16 -36.59
C ASP A 492 13.63 5.28 -35.33
N ALA A 493 13.55 5.88 -34.14
CA ALA A 493 13.58 5.14 -32.88
C ALA A 493 12.30 4.31 -32.73
N ALA A 494 11.15 4.83 -33.10
CA ALA A 494 9.89 4.10 -33.07
C ALA A 494 9.91 2.82 -33.92
N GLU A 495 10.47 2.92 -35.13
CA GLU A 495 10.61 1.76 -36.03
C GLU A 495 11.57 0.71 -35.42
N LEU A 496 12.70 1.16 -34.88
CA LEU A 496 13.65 0.26 -34.21
C LEU A 496 12.98 -0.50 -33.06
N TRP A 497 12.24 0.20 -32.18
CA TRP A 497 11.55 -0.44 -31.06
C TRP A 497 10.48 -1.45 -31.52
N ARG A 498 9.76 -1.18 -32.61
CA ARG A 498 8.82 -2.14 -33.21
C ARG A 498 9.52 -3.41 -33.69
N LEU A 499 10.64 -3.27 -34.39
CA LEU A 499 11.43 -4.40 -34.85
C LEU A 499 11.95 -5.26 -33.73
N GLU A 500 12.43 -4.64 -32.66
CA GLU A 500 12.89 -5.34 -31.48
C GLU A 500 11.74 -6.04 -30.71
N ALA A 501 10.58 -5.40 -30.58
CA ALA A 501 9.39 -6.03 -30.00
C ALA A 501 8.95 -7.27 -30.80
N GLU A 502 8.93 -7.17 -32.14
CA GLU A 502 8.56 -8.30 -33.00
C GLU A 502 9.56 -9.47 -32.90
N LYS A 503 10.85 -9.16 -32.73
CA LYS A 503 11.87 -10.17 -32.45
C LYS A 503 11.58 -10.94 -31.15
N ILE A 504 11.24 -10.23 -30.07
CA ILE A 504 10.88 -10.84 -28.77
C ILE A 504 9.64 -11.70 -28.94
N LYS A 505 8.58 -11.18 -29.57
CA LYS A 505 7.34 -11.91 -29.85
C LYS A 505 7.61 -13.22 -30.58
N THR A 506 8.43 -13.15 -31.63
CA THR A 506 8.85 -14.32 -32.43
C THR A 506 9.60 -15.33 -31.56
N ALA A 507 10.53 -14.87 -30.71
CA ALA A 507 11.30 -15.74 -29.82
C ALA A 507 10.40 -16.44 -28.78
N ILE A 508 9.44 -15.74 -28.17
CA ILE A 508 8.47 -16.33 -27.25
C ILE A 508 7.68 -17.45 -27.94
N LEU A 509 7.12 -17.16 -29.13
CA LEU A 509 6.30 -18.13 -29.87
C LEU A 509 7.08 -19.36 -30.33
N GLN A 510 8.33 -19.21 -30.73
CA GLN A 510 9.16 -20.31 -31.25
C GLN A 510 9.80 -21.12 -30.14
N LYS A 511 10.26 -20.48 -29.07
CA LYS A 511 11.12 -21.15 -28.07
C LYS A 511 10.37 -21.47 -26.77
N MET A 512 9.42 -20.64 -26.33
CA MET A 512 8.71 -20.82 -25.05
C MET A 512 7.39 -21.60 -25.19
N TRP A 513 6.69 -21.49 -26.33
CA TRP A 513 5.45 -22.23 -26.55
C TRP A 513 5.69 -23.71 -26.82
N ASP A 514 5.03 -24.58 -26.05
CA ASP A 514 4.99 -26.02 -26.32
C ASP A 514 3.65 -26.40 -26.98
N PRO A 515 3.64 -26.73 -28.31
CA PRO A 515 2.40 -27.07 -28.99
C PRO A 515 1.83 -28.43 -28.58
N SER A 516 2.62 -29.32 -27.97
CA SER A 516 2.15 -30.64 -27.51
C SER A 516 1.42 -30.56 -26.18
N ASP A 517 1.89 -29.68 -25.30
CA ASP A 517 1.25 -29.41 -23.99
C ASP A 517 0.34 -28.18 -24.03
N GLU A 518 0.39 -27.37 -25.08
CA GLU A 518 -0.40 -26.12 -25.22
C GLU A 518 -0.12 -25.12 -24.08
N MET A 519 1.16 -24.98 -23.69
CA MET A 519 1.61 -24.14 -22.59
C MET A 519 2.88 -23.38 -22.93
N PHE A 520 3.08 -22.18 -22.37
CA PHE A 520 4.35 -21.48 -22.40
C PHE A 520 5.21 -21.95 -21.20
N TYR A 521 6.50 -22.08 -21.45
CA TYR A 521 7.48 -22.49 -20.43
C TYR A 521 8.71 -21.61 -20.47
N ASP A 522 9.36 -21.47 -19.33
CA ASP A 522 10.71 -20.93 -19.26
C ASP A 522 11.68 -21.81 -20.05
N VAL A 523 12.80 -21.23 -20.47
CA VAL A 523 13.82 -21.94 -21.25
C VAL A 523 15.14 -21.93 -20.52
N ASP A 524 15.77 -23.11 -20.41
CA ASP A 524 17.13 -23.23 -19.92
C ASP A 524 18.11 -22.70 -21.00
N PRO A 525 18.85 -21.61 -20.74
CA PRO A 525 19.76 -21.04 -21.75
C PRO A 525 20.95 -21.97 -22.09
N LYS A 526 21.32 -22.90 -21.20
CA LYS A 526 22.43 -23.83 -21.44
C LYS A 526 22.10 -24.91 -22.46
N THR A 527 20.85 -25.37 -22.45
CA THR A 527 20.40 -26.47 -23.33
C THR A 527 19.50 -25.98 -24.46
N GLY A 528 18.92 -24.79 -24.35
CA GLY A 528 17.89 -24.25 -25.24
C GLY A 528 16.54 -24.99 -25.14
N LEU A 529 16.36 -25.86 -24.14
CA LEU A 529 15.13 -26.64 -23.93
C LEU A 529 14.19 -25.90 -22.97
N ARG A 530 12.90 -26.10 -23.17
CA ARG A 530 11.87 -25.66 -22.24
C ARG A 530 11.98 -26.42 -20.92
N THR A 531 11.71 -25.72 -19.80
CA THR A 531 11.52 -26.36 -18.51
C THR A 531 10.17 -27.08 -18.45
N ASN A 532 9.92 -27.84 -17.36
CA ASN A 532 8.65 -28.56 -17.18
C ASN A 532 7.81 -27.98 -16.04
N VAL A 533 8.21 -26.82 -15.50
CA VAL A 533 7.52 -26.22 -14.35
C VAL A 533 6.37 -25.35 -14.80
N LYS A 534 5.18 -25.70 -14.37
CA LYS A 534 3.95 -24.94 -14.60
C LYS A 534 3.81 -23.83 -13.53
N ALA A 535 4.45 -22.68 -13.76
CA ALA A 535 4.26 -21.48 -12.98
C ALA A 535 3.09 -20.65 -13.50
N ALA A 536 2.42 -19.88 -12.64
CA ALA A 536 1.33 -19.00 -13.07
C ALA A 536 1.79 -17.96 -14.10
N THR A 537 3.06 -17.57 -14.06
CA THR A 537 3.69 -16.67 -15.04
C THR A 537 3.65 -17.18 -16.48
N CYS A 538 3.50 -18.49 -16.67
CA CYS A 538 3.33 -19.10 -17.98
C CYS A 538 2.08 -18.62 -18.74
N PHE A 539 1.12 -17.99 -18.07
CA PHE A 539 -0.07 -17.40 -18.69
C PHE A 539 0.09 -15.90 -19.03
N TYR A 540 1.21 -15.27 -18.72
CA TYR A 540 1.41 -13.84 -18.99
C TYR A 540 1.33 -13.47 -20.47
N PRO A 541 1.75 -14.28 -21.46
CA PRO A 541 1.54 -13.94 -22.87
C PRO A 541 0.06 -13.67 -23.22
N TYR A 542 -0.91 -14.22 -22.47
CA TYR A 542 -2.34 -14.08 -22.78
C TYR A 542 -2.93 -12.69 -22.48
N PHE A 543 -2.25 -11.83 -21.74
CA PHE A 543 -2.69 -10.44 -21.62
C PHE A 543 -2.09 -9.50 -22.67
N THR A 544 -1.34 -10.05 -23.64
CA THR A 544 -0.71 -9.33 -24.74
C THR A 544 -1.27 -9.76 -26.09
N ASP A 545 -0.80 -9.15 -27.17
CA ASP A 545 -1.07 -9.57 -28.55
C ASP A 545 -0.05 -10.60 -29.10
N ILE A 546 0.79 -11.18 -28.22
CA ILE A 546 1.70 -12.30 -28.58
C ILE A 546 0.89 -13.52 -29.01
N VAL A 547 -0.17 -13.85 -28.27
CA VAL A 547 -1.00 -15.01 -28.53
C VAL A 547 -2.04 -14.78 -29.66
N ASN A 548 -2.48 -15.86 -30.27
CA ASN A 548 -3.51 -15.88 -31.30
C ASN A 548 -4.41 -17.12 -31.15
N GLU A 549 -5.30 -17.40 -32.12
CA GLU A 549 -6.24 -18.54 -32.07
C GLU A 549 -5.59 -19.91 -31.82
N THR A 550 -4.33 -20.12 -32.22
CA THR A 550 -3.64 -21.42 -32.00
C THR A 550 -3.33 -21.68 -30.53
N HIS A 551 -3.31 -20.64 -29.70
CA HIS A 551 -3.00 -20.72 -28.26
C HIS A 551 -4.25 -20.85 -27.37
N ARG A 552 -5.46 -20.76 -27.96
CA ARG A 552 -6.75 -20.72 -27.24
C ARG A 552 -6.96 -21.88 -26.26
N ASN A 553 -6.54 -23.06 -26.63
CA ASN A 553 -6.77 -24.27 -25.83
C ASN A 553 -5.94 -24.27 -24.53
N GLY A 554 -4.77 -23.67 -24.50
CA GLY A 554 -3.90 -23.65 -23.32
C GLY A 554 -4.60 -23.08 -22.07
N VAL A 555 -5.38 -22.00 -22.23
CA VAL A 555 -6.20 -21.46 -21.13
C VAL A 555 -7.21 -22.48 -20.61
N LYS A 556 -7.91 -23.17 -21.52
CA LYS A 556 -8.94 -24.15 -21.15
C LYS A 556 -8.36 -25.41 -20.55
N ARG A 557 -7.25 -25.90 -21.10
CA ARG A 557 -6.59 -27.12 -20.69
C ARG A 557 -5.91 -27.00 -19.31
N HIS A 558 -5.26 -25.87 -19.05
CA HIS A 558 -4.43 -25.67 -17.85
C HIS A 558 -5.08 -24.71 -16.85
N LEU A 559 -5.29 -23.45 -17.21
CA LEU A 559 -5.77 -22.42 -16.26
C LEU A 559 -7.13 -22.78 -15.64
N LEU A 560 -8.05 -23.34 -16.44
CA LEU A 560 -9.37 -23.76 -15.97
C LEU A 560 -9.41 -25.18 -15.42
N ASN A 561 -8.27 -25.85 -15.31
CA ASN A 561 -8.17 -27.22 -14.80
C ASN A 561 -8.12 -27.20 -13.26
N PRO A 562 -9.10 -27.84 -12.56
CA PRO A 562 -9.11 -27.88 -11.09
C PRO A 562 -7.99 -28.75 -10.48
N ARG A 563 -7.31 -29.58 -11.26
CA ARG A 563 -6.15 -30.35 -10.80
C ARG A 563 -4.83 -29.55 -10.88
N GLU A 564 -4.84 -28.44 -11.61
CA GLU A 564 -3.67 -27.59 -11.81
C GLU A 564 -3.86 -26.24 -11.15
N TYR A 565 -4.78 -25.38 -11.65
CA TYR A 565 -4.86 -23.99 -11.22
C TYR A 565 -6.24 -23.56 -10.74
N TRP A 566 -7.34 -24.17 -11.23
CA TRP A 566 -8.70 -23.70 -10.93
C TRP A 566 -9.17 -24.16 -9.55
N THR A 567 -8.50 -23.65 -8.51
CA THR A 567 -8.82 -23.94 -7.11
C THR A 567 -10.11 -23.26 -6.63
N ARG A 568 -10.47 -23.49 -5.38
CA ARG A 568 -11.66 -22.84 -4.78
C ARG A 568 -11.54 -21.31 -4.81
N PHE A 569 -10.36 -20.80 -4.47
CA PHE A 569 -9.98 -19.41 -4.67
C PHE A 569 -9.03 -19.32 -5.86
N PRO A 570 -8.79 -18.10 -6.42
CA PRO A 570 -8.00 -17.93 -7.64
C PRO A 570 -6.64 -18.62 -7.59
N VAL A 571 -5.98 -18.63 -8.73
CA VAL A 571 -4.89 -19.58 -9.00
C VAL A 571 -3.72 -19.50 -8.03
N PRO A 572 -3.20 -20.66 -7.60
CA PRO A 572 -1.92 -20.72 -6.92
C PRO A 572 -0.78 -20.30 -7.86
N SER A 573 0.34 -19.85 -7.29
CA SER A 573 1.50 -19.38 -8.05
C SER A 573 2.21 -20.49 -8.84
N SER A 574 2.10 -21.75 -8.40
CA SER A 574 2.49 -22.95 -9.13
C SER A 574 1.31 -23.92 -9.24
N SER A 575 1.31 -24.76 -10.26
CA SER A 575 0.28 -25.78 -10.44
C SER A 575 0.16 -26.72 -9.25
N CYS A 576 -1.06 -27.14 -8.90
CA CYS A 576 -1.30 -28.07 -7.78
C CYS A 576 -0.67 -29.46 -7.99
N ASP A 577 -0.34 -29.83 -9.22
CA ASP A 577 0.35 -31.08 -9.54
C ASP A 577 1.88 -30.99 -9.51
N ASP A 578 2.43 -29.80 -9.17
CA ASP A 578 3.87 -29.62 -9.02
C ASP A 578 4.39 -30.38 -7.79
N LYS A 579 5.56 -31.03 -7.92
CA LYS A 579 6.20 -31.83 -6.85
C LYS A 579 6.56 -31.03 -5.59
N TYR A 580 6.70 -29.71 -5.70
CA TYR A 580 6.99 -28.79 -4.60
C TYR A 580 5.77 -27.93 -4.20
N PHE A 581 4.58 -28.26 -4.73
CA PHE A 581 3.38 -27.54 -4.35
C PHE A 581 3.20 -27.50 -2.83
N SER A 582 2.95 -26.31 -2.29
CA SER A 582 2.69 -26.10 -0.87
C SER A 582 1.69 -24.97 -0.64
N ASP A 583 0.64 -25.26 0.13
CA ASP A 583 -0.32 -24.28 0.61
C ASP A 583 -0.03 -23.76 2.02
N ALA A 584 1.15 -24.13 2.57
CA ALA A 584 1.61 -23.73 3.90
C ALA A 584 1.66 -22.20 4.05
N PRO A 585 1.21 -21.64 5.20
CA PRO A 585 1.13 -20.19 5.38
C PRO A 585 2.49 -19.53 5.66
N GLU A 586 3.49 -20.29 6.11
CA GLU A 586 4.78 -19.78 6.57
C GLU A 586 5.93 -20.38 5.76
N TRP A 587 7.01 -19.60 5.62
CA TRP A 587 8.28 -20.04 5.04
C TRP A 587 9.02 -20.93 6.05
N LYS A 588 8.84 -22.23 5.97
CA LYS A 588 9.50 -23.22 6.86
C LYS A 588 10.72 -23.88 6.28
N GLY A 589 11.07 -23.55 5.07
CA GLY A 589 12.22 -24.06 4.34
C GLY A 589 12.20 -23.44 2.94
N LYS A 590 13.36 -23.21 2.36
CA LYS A 590 13.47 -22.44 1.12
C LYS A 590 12.70 -23.09 -0.04
N ARG A 591 12.85 -24.39 -0.24
CA ARG A 591 12.12 -25.18 -1.27
C ARG A 591 10.81 -25.72 -0.74
N MET A 592 10.88 -26.28 0.47
CA MET A 592 9.74 -26.90 1.15
C MET A 592 8.92 -25.80 1.82
N ASN A 593 7.61 -25.82 1.61
CA ASN A 593 6.70 -24.83 2.19
C ASN A 593 6.98 -23.38 1.76
N CYS A 594 7.55 -23.17 0.58
CA CYS A 594 7.68 -21.86 0.00
C CYS A 594 6.30 -21.38 -0.46
N PRO A 595 5.79 -20.21 0.01
CA PRO A 595 4.49 -19.70 -0.40
C PRO A 595 4.36 -19.44 -1.90
N TRP A 596 5.45 -19.14 -2.61
CA TRP A 596 5.46 -18.99 -4.07
C TRP A 596 5.30 -20.31 -4.84
N ASN A 597 5.35 -21.47 -4.16
CA ASN A 597 5.10 -22.76 -4.79
C ASN A 597 3.65 -23.25 -4.65
N GLY A 598 2.69 -22.41 -4.21
CA GLY A 598 1.33 -22.91 -4.13
C GLY A 598 0.29 -21.96 -3.51
N ARG A 599 0.69 -20.84 -2.92
CA ARG A 599 -0.29 -19.88 -2.39
C ARG A 599 -0.75 -18.90 -3.48
N VAL A 600 -1.86 -18.24 -3.21
CA VAL A 600 -2.45 -17.23 -4.10
C VAL A 600 -1.89 -15.87 -3.75
N TRP A 601 -1.17 -15.25 -4.67
CA TRP A 601 -0.59 -13.92 -4.52
C TRP A 601 -1.43 -12.91 -5.29
N PRO A 602 -1.91 -11.83 -4.68
CA PRO A 602 -2.74 -10.83 -5.36
C PRO A 602 -2.09 -10.21 -6.60
N MET A 603 -0.76 -10.00 -6.60
CA MET A 603 -0.03 -9.52 -7.76
C MET A 603 -0.16 -10.48 -8.95
N THR A 604 0.24 -11.73 -8.76
CA THR A 604 0.13 -12.77 -9.78
C THR A 604 -1.32 -12.93 -10.25
N ASN A 605 -2.27 -12.93 -9.32
CA ASN A 605 -3.68 -13.09 -9.65
C ASN A 605 -4.29 -11.89 -10.38
N SER A 606 -3.76 -10.69 -10.19
CA SER A 606 -4.13 -9.54 -11.02
C SER A 606 -3.68 -9.75 -12.48
N HIS A 607 -2.46 -10.25 -12.71
CA HIS A 607 -1.99 -10.64 -14.04
C HIS A 607 -2.85 -11.75 -14.67
N ILE A 608 -3.20 -12.79 -13.89
CA ILE A 608 -3.98 -13.92 -14.40
C ILE A 608 -5.44 -13.52 -14.70
N ALA A 609 -6.05 -12.66 -13.86
CA ALA A 609 -7.36 -12.09 -14.15
C ALA A 609 -7.36 -11.32 -15.48
N GLU A 610 -6.32 -10.51 -15.69
CA GLU A 610 -6.10 -9.79 -16.95
C GLU A 610 -5.89 -10.76 -18.12
N ALA A 611 -5.05 -11.78 -17.97
CA ALA A 611 -4.78 -12.78 -18.99
C ALA A 611 -6.05 -13.54 -19.40
N LEU A 612 -6.85 -14.00 -18.45
CA LEU A 612 -8.09 -14.72 -18.72
C LEU A 612 -9.13 -13.82 -19.40
N ALA A 613 -9.27 -12.58 -18.93
CA ALA A 613 -10.22 -11.63 -19.51
C ALA A 613 -9.79 -11.17 -20.91
N SER A 614 -8.50 -10.92 -21.13
CA SER A 614 -7.95 -10.57 -22.45
C SER A 614 -8.11 -11.72 -23.44
N ALA A 615 -7.83 -12.96 -23.04
CA ALA A 615 -8.08 -14.15 -23.85
C ALA A 615 -9.59 -14.28 -24.22
N ALA A 616 -10.49 -14.03 -23.26
CA ALA A 616 -11.94 -14.07 -23.51
C ALA A 616 -12.37 -13.04 -24.55
N VAL A 617 -11.79 -11.84 -24.54
CA VAL A 617 -12.06 -10.79 -25.53
C VAL A 617 -11.46 -11.15 -26.88
N MET A 618 -10.17 -11.53 -26.91
CA MET A 618 -9.44 -11.88 -28.14
C MET A 618 -10.12 -13.01 -28.90
N TYR A 619 -10.48 -14.09 -28.21
CA TYR A 619 -11.09 -15.26 -28.82
C TYR A 619 -12.61 -15.14 -28.97
N ARG A 620 -13.22 -14.02 -28.57
CA ARG A 620 -14.68 -13.81 -28.56
C ARG A 620 -15.42 -14.99 -27.94
N ASP A 621 -14.86 -15.53 -26.84
CA ASP A 621 -15.34 -16.73 -26.17
C ASP A 621 -16.19 -16.39 -24.94
N GLU A 622 -17.51 -16.55 -25.08
CA GLU A 622 -18.47 -16.25 -24.02
C GLU A 622 -18.28 -17.16 -22.80
N SER A 623 -17.77 -18.37 -22.98
CA SER A 623 -17.46 -19.26 -21.85
C SER A 623 -16.27 -18.75 -21.05
N LEU A 624 -15.26 -18.24 -21.70
CA LEU A 624 -14.10 -17.60 -21.02
C LEU A 624 -14.51 -16.29 -20.33
N ARG A 625 -15.43 -15.50 -20.93
CA ARG A 625 -15.98 -14.28 -20.28
C ARG A 625 -16.65 -14.62 -18.95
N LYS A 626 -17.46 -15.70 -18.91
CA LYS A 626 -18.10 -16.19 -17.68
C LYS A 626 -17.06 -16.65 -16.65
N ARG A 627 -16.01 -17.35 -17.11
CA ARG A 627 -14.91 -17.79 -16.22
C ARG A 627 -14.09 -16.63 -15.69
N ALA A 628 -13.82 -15.60 -16.50
CA ALA A 628 -13.15 -14.39 -16.05
C ALA A 628 -13.97 -13.62 -15.00
N ALA A 629 -15.29 -13.52 -15.20
CA ALA A 629 -16.20 -12.94 -14.20
C ALA A 629 -16.18 -13.76 -12.88
N GLU A 630 -16.25 -15.09 -12.98
CA GLU A 630 -16.16 -15.99 -11.82
C GLU A 630 -14.80 -15.82 -11.09
N PHE A 631 -13.70 -15.74 -11.84
CA PHE A 631 -12.37 -15.53 -11.30
C PHE A 631 -12.30 -14.25 -10.47
N ILE A 632 -12.72 -13.12 -11.03
CA ILE A 632 -12.69 -11.82 -10.35
C ILE A 632 -13.55 -11.84 -9.08
N LEU A 633 -14.73 -12.46 -9.13
CA LEU A 633 -15.57 -12.61 -7.94
C LEU A 633 -14.89 -13.43 -6.84
N LYS A 634 -14.27 -14.56 -7.20
CA LYS A 634 -13.52 -15.40 -6.25
C LYS A 634 -12.31 -14.65 -5.69
N PHE A 635 -11.59 -13.93 -6.53
CA PHE A 635 -10.42 -13.16 -6.15
C PHE A 635 -10.78 -12.07 -5.13
N VAL A 636 -11.82 -11.29 -5.39
CA VAL A 636 -12.28 -10.28 -4.43
C VAL A 636 -12.78 -10.92 -3.13
N ARG A 637 -13.61 -11.96 -3.20
CA ARG A 637 -14.17 -12.61 -2.01
C ARG A 637 -13.14 -13.30 -1.13
N MET A 638 -12.02 -13.74 -1.68
CA MET A 638 -10.90 -14.28 -0.92
C MET A 638 -10.33 -13.26 0.07
N MET A 639 -10.36 -11.98 -0.29
CA MET A 639 -9.78 -10.90 0.48
C MET A 639 -10.75 -10.32 1.54
N PHE A 640 -11.49 -11.22 2.19
CA PHE A 640 -12.37 -10.90 3.32
C PHE A 640 -12.21 -11.94 4.43
N PHE A 641 -12.07 -11.48 5.66
CA PHE A 641 -12.04 -12.40 6.80
C PHE A 641 -13.39 -13.14 6.94
N GLU A 642 -13.34 -14.47 7.00
CA GLU A 642 -14.51 -15.33 7.25
C GLU A 642 -15.69 -15.09 6.29
N ALA A 643 -15.41 -14.62 5.08
CA ALA A 643 -16.42 -14.23 4.09
C ALA A 643 -17.42 -13.17 4.62
N ASP A 644 -16.99 -12.30 5.52
CA ASP A 644 -17.77 -11.18 6.05
C ASP A 644 -17.53 -9.92 5.19
N PRO A 645 -18.54 -9.39 4.46
CA PRO A 645 -18.37 -8.23 3.58
C PRO A 645 -18.02 -6.93 4.34
N SER A 646 -18.15 -6.91 5.66
CA SER A 646 -17.71 -5.78 6.48
C SER A 646 -16.23 -5.84 6.88
N ARG A 647 -15.52 -6.97 6.57
CA ARG A 647 -14.15 -7.22 7.02
C ARG A 647 -13.17 -7.47 5.87
N PRO A 648 -13.04 -6.52 4.91
CA PRO A 648 -12.04 -6.61 3.85
C PRO A 648 -10.62 -6.57 4.40
N ASN A 649 -9.70 -7.21 3.69
CA ASN A 649 -8.27 -7.20 3.98
C ASN A 649 -7.45 -7.27 2.68
N CYS A 650 -6.15 -7.00 2.74
CA CYS A 650 -5.25 -7.17 1.62
C CYS A 650 -3.88 -7.61 2.15
N PHE A 651 -3.69 -8.93 2.27
CA PHE A 651 -2.44 -9.53 2.69
C PHE A 651 -1.57 -9.91 1.49
N GLU A 652 -0.34 -10.27 1.78
CA GLU A 652 0.66 -10.64 0.79
C GLU A 652 0.26 -11.89 -0.01
N HIS A 653 -0.26 -12.94 0.67
CA HIS A 653 -0.74 -14.17 0.02
C HIS A 653 -1.84 -14.88 0.83
N TYR A 654 -2.52 -15.81 0.15
CA TYR A 654 -3.70 -16.52 0.66
C TYR A 654 -3.62 -18.01 0.35
N ASN A 655 -4.33 -18.82 1.13
CA ASN A 655 -4.46 -20.26 0.88
C ASN A 655 -5.46 -20.51 -0.28
N PRO A 656 -5.10 -21.29 -1.32
CA PRO A 656 -5.94 -21.51 -2.50
C PRO A 656 -7.23 -22.31 -2.23
N PHE A 657 -7.31 -23.01 -1.11
CA PHE A 657 -8.44 -23.87 -0.76
C PHE A 657 -9.34 -23.25 0.31
N THR A 658 -8.77 -22.54 1.28
CA THR A 658 -9.50 -21.98 2.43
C THR A 658 -9.68 -20.47 2.33
N GLY A 659 -8.86 -19.76 1.55
CA GLY A 659 -8.81 -18.29 1.51
C GLY A 659 -8.12 -17.66 2.71
N GLN A 660 -7.47 -18.45 3.58
CA GLN A 660 -6.79 -17.92 4.76
C GLN A 660 -5.60 -17.04 4.39
N PRO A 661 -5.55 -15.78 4.87
CA PRO A 661 -4.47 -14.83 4.57
C PRO A 661 -3.17 -15.15 5.34
N SER A 662 -2.07 -14.52 4.90
CA SER A 662 -0.75 -14.56 5.57
C SER A 662 -0.68 -13.62 6.79
N ALA A 663 -1.66 -13.69 7.69
CA ALA A 663 -1.79 -12.77 8.83
C ALA A 663 -0.60 -12.85 9.81
N TYR A 664 0.17 -13.92 9.79
CA TYR A 664 1.36 -14.11 10.64
C TYR A 664 2.45 -13.03 10.43
N ARG A 665 2.47 -12.37 9.27
CA ARG A 665 3.40 -11.27 9.00
C ARG A 665 2.92 -9.93 9.55
N GLY A 666 1.66 -9.81 9.96
CA GLY A 666 1.08 -8.58 10.46
C GLY A 666 0.95 -7.46 9.42
N VAL A 667 1.16 -7.76 8.14
CA VAL A 667 1.14 -6.79 7.04
C VAL A 667 -0.20 -6.88 6.32
N ASP A 668 -1.19 -6.12 6.78
CA ASP A 668 -2.44 -5.87 6.06
C ASP A 668 -2.31 -4.58 5.23
N ASP A 669 -3.26 -4.34 4.33
CA ASP A 669 -3.25 -3.23 3.36
C ASP A 669 -2.02 -3.24 2.43
N TYR A 670 -1.58 -4.43 2.05
CA TYR A 670 -0.46 -4.65 1.15
C TYR A 670 -0.84 -4.29 -0.30
N GLN A 671 -0.16 -3.32 -0.87
CA GLN A 671 -0.52 -2.75 -2.17
C GLN A 671 0.11 -3.53 -3.34
N HIS A 672 -0.23 -4.80 -3.44
CA HIS A 672 0.35 -5.79 -4.33
C HIS A 672 -0.68 -6.37 -5.32
N SER A 673 -1.51 -5.49 -5.90
CA SER A 673 -2.56 -5.86 -6.87
C SER A 673 -3.12 -4.61 -7.55
N TRP A 674 -3.98 -4.79 -8.57
CA TRP A 674 -4.75 -3.72 -9.23
C TRP A 674 -6.23 -4.07 -9.42
N VAL A 675 -6.85 -4.46 -8.33
CA VAL A 675 -8.25 -4.94 -8.34
C VAL A 675 -9.23 -3.89 -8.85
N ASN A 676 -9.05 -2.61 -8.48
CA ASN A 676 -9.95 -1.56 -8.95
C ASN A 676 -9.90 -1.39 -10.47
N ASP A 677 -8.73 -1.54 -11.07
CA ASP A 677 -8.57 -1.56 -12.53
C ASP A 677 -9.40 -2.70 -13.16
N LEU A 678 -9.31 -3.90 -12.58
CA LEU A 678 -10.07 -5.06 -13.05
C LEU A 678 -11.59 -4.84 -12.92
N LEU A 679 -12.06 -4.24 -11.82
CA LEU A 679 -13.48 -3.95 -11.60
C LEU A 679 -14.00 -2.93 -12.63
N ILE A 680 -13.24 -1.86 -12.89
CA ILE A 680 -13.62 -0.85 -13.86
C ILE A 680 -13.62 -1.43 -15.27
N LYS A 681 -12.61 -2.20 -15.64
CA LYS A 681 -12.46 -2.77 -16.99
C LYS A 681 -13.46 -3.88 -17.31
N TYR A 682 -13.80 -4.72 -16.34
CA TYR A 682 -14.56 -5.93 -16.63
C TYR A 682 -15.96 -5.96 -15.99
N VAL A 683 -16.13 -5.43 -14.77
CA VAL A 683 -17.48 -5.34 -14.17
C VAL A 683 -18.26 -4.19 -14.79
N CYS A 684 -17.63 -3.01 -14.92
CA CYS A 684 -18.24 -1.85 -15.58
C CYS A 684 -18.05 -1.85 -17.10
N GLY A 685 -17.10 -2.64 -17.59
CA GLY A 685 -16.83 -2.81 -19.01
C GLY A 685 -16.04 -1.69 -19.67
N ILE A 686 -15.39 -0.80 -18.92
CA ILE A 686 -14.73 0.40 -19.46
C ILE A 686 -13.29 0.06 -19.83
N ARG A 687 -13.02 -0.08 -21.11
CA ARG A 687 -11.67 -0.35 -21.66
C ARG A 687 -11.24 0.79 -22.59
N PRO A 688 -10.43 1.74 -22.08
CA PRO A 688 -9.91 2.84 -22.87
C PRO A 688 -8.92 2.34 -23.95
N GLU A 689 -9.04 2.91 -25.13
CA GLU A 689 -8.17 2.73 -26.29
C GLU A 689 -7.56 4.08 -26.70
N GLU A 690 -6.76 4.10 -27.75
CA GLU A 690 -6.02 5.30 -28.13
C GLU A 690 -6.92 6.53 -28.44
N PHE A 691 -8.06 6.33 -29.13
CA PHE A 691 -8.98 7.42 -29.54
C PHE A 691 -10.42 7.17 -29.15
N SER A 692 -10.68 6.09 -28.42
CA SER A 692 -12.01 5.66 -28.09
C SER A 692 -12.05 4.92 -26.76
N VAL A 693 -13.25 4.61 -26.29
CA VAL A 693 -13.46 3.72 -25.15
C VAL A 693 -14.40 2.61 -25.57
N LEU A 694 -13.96 1.39 -25.45
CA LEU A 694 -14.82 0.22 -25.62
C LEU A 694 -15.59 -0.02 -24.31
N ILE A 695 -16.92 -0.01 -24.40
CA ILE A 695 -17.80 -0.35 -23.27
C ILE A 695 -18.39 -1.73 -23.52
N ASP A 696 -17.97 -2.68 -22.68
CA ASP A 696 -18.31 -4.09 -22.84
C ASP A 696 -18.27 -4.82 -21.48
N PRO A 697 -19.30 -4.66 -20.62
CA PRO A 697 -19.37 -5.32 -19.32
C PRO A 697 -19.43 -6.85 -19.46
N PHE A 698 -18.71 -7.55 -18.59
CA PHE A 698 -18.74 -9.02 -18.54
C PHE A 698 -19.98 -9.54 -17.78
N PRO A 699 -20.39 -10.82 -17.97
CA PRO A 699 -21.62 -11.38 -17.41
C PRO A 699 -21.46 -11.78 -15.93
N PHE A 700 -21.34 -10.80 -15.02
CA PHE A 700 -21.23 -11.02 -13.57
C PHE A 700 -22.56 -11.44 -12.89
N ASN A 701 -23.68 -11.45 -13.62
CA ASN A 701 -25.01 -11.72 -13.10
C ASN A 701 -25.44 -10.79 -11.95
N LEU A 702 -25.03 -9.54 -11.99
CA LEU A 702 -25.40 -8.49 -11.05
C LEU A 702 -26.74 -7.86 -11.47
N SER A 703 -27.64 -7.59 -10.51
CA SER A 703 -28.91 -6.92 -10.80
C SER A 703 -28.72 -5.46 -11.20
N HIS A 704 -27.67 -4.80 -10.64
CA HIS A 704 -27.25 -3.47 -11.05
C HIS A 704 -25.76 -3.26 -10.82
N VAL A 705 -25.17 -2.42 -11.67
CA VAL A 705 -23.81 -1.83 -11.51
C VAL A 705 -23.92 -0.37 -11.89
N MET A 706 -23.24 0.50 -11.18
CA MET A 706 -23.07 1.89 -11.56
C MET A 706 -21.62 2.32 -11.29
N ILE A 707 -21.02 2.95 -12.27
CA ILE A 707 -19.80 3.73 -12.12
C ILE A 707 -20.04 5.12 -12.71
N ASP A 708 -19.63 6.16 -12.00
CA ASP A 708 -19.76 7.57 -12.39
C ASP A 708 -18.45 8.30 -12.13
N ASP A 709 -18.30 9.49 -12.71
CA ASP A 709 -17.10 10.34 -12.57
C ASP A 709 -15.81 9.63 -13.08
N VAL A 710 -15.91 8.83 -14.13
CA VAL A 710 -14.73 8.29 -14.82
C VAL A 710 -14.25 9.32 -15.82
N TYR A 711 -13.05 9.85 -15.61
CA TYR A 711 -12.45 10.84 -16.51
C TYR A 711 -11.48 10.19 -17.47
N ILE A 712 -11.71 10.36 -18.77
CA ILE A 712 -10.88 9.87 -19.86
C ILE A 712 -10.66 11.04 -20.81
N ARG A 713 -9.43 11.50 -20.97
CA ARG A 713 -9.06 12.63 -21.85
C ARG A 713 -9.91 13.89 -21.62
N GLY A 714 -10.18 14.17 -20.33
CA GLY A 714 -11.00 15.31 -19.93
C GLY A 714 -12.51 15.15 -20.12
N ARG A 715 -12.99 14.03 -20.68
CA ARG A 715 -14.42 13.71 -20.81
C ARG A 715 -14.89 12.89 -19.62
N ARG A 716 -16.06 13.21 -19.10
CA ARG A 716 -16.69 12.49 -17.99
C ARG A 716 -17.61 11.39 -18.49
N LEU A 717 -17.28 10.16 -18.15
CA LEU A 717 -18.05 8.96 -18.49
C LEU A 717 -18.80 8.44 -17.28
N LYS A 718 -20.04 7.99 -17.50
CA LYS A 718 -20.82 7.19 -16.56
C LYS A 718 -21.37 5.96 -17.27
N VAL A 719 -21.32 4.81 -16.62
CA VAL A 719 -21.90 3.56 -17.10
C VAL A 719 -22.81 2.96 -16.01
N THR A 720 -23.99 2.52 -16.41
CA THR A 720 -24.86 1.72 -15.54
C THR A 720 -25.23 0.44 -16.24
N VAL A 721 -25.29 -0.66 -15.48
CA VAL A 721 -25.78 -1.97 -15.95
C VAL A 721 -27.02 -2.30 -15.14
N SER A 722 -28.10 -2.69 -15.79
CA SER A 722 -29.36 -3.14 -15.17
C SER A 722 -29.83 -4.41 -15.85
N GLY A 723 -29.71 -5.54 -15.15
CA GLY A 723 -29.96 -6.85 -15.72
C GLY A 723 -29.06 -7.14 -16.91
N LYS A 724 -29.66 -7.26 -18.12
CA LYS A 724 -28.88 -7.51 -19.36
C LYS A 724 -28.60 -6.25 -20.18
N ARG A 725 -29.02 -5.07 -19.73
CA ARG A 725 -28.83 -3.80 -20.46
C ARG A 725 -27.77 -2.96 -19.77
N PHE A 726 -27.01 -2.20 -20.54
CA PHE A 726 -26.15 -1.14 -20.03
C PHE A 726 -26.43 0.17 -20.76
N THR A 727 -26.27 1.27 -20.03
CA THR A 727 -26.50 2.62 -20.51
C THR A 727 -25.26 3.47 -20.27
N ILE A 728 -24.91 4.31 -21.24
CA ILE A 728 -23.73 5.17 -21.25
C ILE A 728 -24.16 6.62 -21.24
N TRP A 729 -23.56 7.43 -20.37
CA TRP A 729 -23.68 8.88 -20.34
C TRP A 729 -22.28 9.47 -20.59
N LEU A 730 -22.24 10.53 -21.38
CA LEU A 730 -21.01 11.29 -21.64
C LEU A 730 -21.28 12.75 -21.30
N ASP A 731 -20.42 13.35 -20.44
CA ASP A 731 -20.54 14.70 -19.91
C ASP A 731 -21.94 15.01 -19.32
N GLY A 732 -22.48 14.03 -18.60
CA GLY A 732 -23.77 14.13 -17.93
C GLY A 732 -24.99 13.96 -18.85
N LYS A 733 -24.81 13.74 -20.17
CA LYS A 733 -25.89 13.51 -21.14
C LYS A 733 -25.99 12.04 -21.47
N HIS A 734 -27.21 11.53 -21.64
CA HIS A 734 -27.46 10.20 -22.18
C HIS A 734 -26.80 10.11 -23.56
N HIS A 735 -25.93 9.11 -23.75
CA HIS A 735 -25.23 8.91 -25.02
C HIS A 735 -25.86 7.75 -25.80
N THR A 736 -25.92 6.55 -25.24
CA THR A 736 -26.48 5.36 -25.88
C THR A 736 -26.75 4.25 -24.86
N GLU A 737 -27.44 3.19 -25.28
CA GLU A 737 -27.65 1.96 -24.53
C GLU A 737 -27.42 0.73 -25.40
N SER A 738 -27.06 -0.41 -24.78
CA SER A 738 -26.90 -1.69 -25.44
C SER A 738 -27.21 -2.86 -24.50
N THR A 739 -27.01 -4.09 -24.98
CA THR A 739 -27.16 -5.31 -24.18
C THR A 739 -25.81 -5.96 -23.90
N LEU A 740 -25.70 -6.72 -22.82
CA LEU A 740 -24.49 -7.48 -22.52
C LEU A 740 -24.18 -8.43 -23.68
N GLY A 741 -22.96 -8.39 -24.17
CA GLY A 741 -22.51 -9.14 -25.36
C GLY A 741 -22.48 -8.31 -26.66
N ASP A 742 -23.12 -7.13 -26.66
CA ASP A 742 -23.07 -6.19 -27.80
C ASP A 742 -22.25 -4.95 -27.40
N PRO A 743 -20.93 -4.97 -27.59
CA PRO A 743 -20.04 -3.89 -27.16
C PRO A 743 -20.31 -2.59 -27.92
N ILE A 744 -20.08 -1.46 -27.25
CA ILE A 744 -20.19 -0.11 -27.84
C ILE A 744 -18.81 0.56 -27.81
N GLN A 745 -18.41 1.12 -28.94
CA GLN A 745 -17.24 1.97 -29.03
C GLN A 745 -17.66 3.44 -28.98
N VAL A 746 -17.18 4.16 -27.97
CA VAL A 746 -17.46 5.58 -27.73
C VAL A 746 -16.23 6.38 -28.17
N GLN A 747 -16.39 7.28 -29.12
CA GLN A 747 -15.32 8.21 -29.51
C GLN A 747 -15.12 9.28 -28.45
N ILE A 748 -13.88 9.54 -28.01
CA ILE A 748 -13.54 10.49 -26.94
C ILE A 748 -12.44 11.45 -27.40
#